data_e356b64bd3feafabe3cb4629e392cc28
#
_entry.id   e356b64bd3feafabe3cb4629e392cc28
#
_cell.length_a   1.000
_cell.length_b   1.000
_cell.length_c   1.000
_cell.angle_alpha   90.00
_cell.angle_beta   90.00
_cell.angle_gamma   90.00
#
_symmetry.space_group_name_H-M   'P 1'
#
loop_
_entity.id
_entity.type
_entity.pdbx_description
1 polymer ?
#
loop_
_entity_poly.entity_id
_entity_poly.type
_entity_poly.pdbx_seq_one_letter_code
_entity_poly.pdbx_strand_id
1 'polypeptide(L)'
;MLRAFALGVSLFLAGSALAEGTKPATPEGAPAASPITIEDFGGLPFFQDPSLSPNGQFLAARLAGDGKQTLSIISLFDKSIPTRSYNIDSEEMSLDGWQWVNDEWLVATVSRTVPVEGDTWRVSRIIGIGRNSQKLVTPLWDDAAQNASDILWVARDGSPRLLFGMQTSIFSDEDGFYDTVYEVDISKGKTRKIVSAKAPITSYFADASGFVRMGYGYDYSTRKSRLTYRAPGEGTFHVIDRADTKKDEDLIFPALFLADPAKALTFADDEDGFTRLYDLALPTLVRGESRFGVKGYDIGDIIRNASGDDVAGIWVTEDRPRIQWLDAGLAETQALFDKAVGAGRARIVDWDQSRTKLLVFVGGPDQAGSYYYFNRAGGDSLKLIAFSDEKLKMRHFSAVSTIHYAARDGMDIPAVLTLPKGREAKNLPLILLPHGGPQSRDFEQWDWIAQALAFRGYAVVQPNFRGSTGFGTKHLEAGEGEWGLKMQDDLNDAVDHLAAKGMIDPKRVCILGASYGGYAAMRAAQRDGGRFRCAISYAGVSDLGRMARYDSKFLEGAEFKQSLRKKAPDFDAVSPLRFPEQFSTPILLIHGKLDLRVPVEQSRGMAARLKAAGKTYRYVEQPLGDHHFSRAADRIQFLQETDAFLRQYNPAD
;
A
#
# COMPACT_ATOMS: atom_id res chain seq x y z
N MET A 1 41.65 15.51 -15.21
CA MET A 1 40.97 16.59 -15.93
C MET A 1 39.48 16.36 -15.75
N LEU A 2 38.90 16.97 -14.74
CA LEU A 2 37.45 16.90 -14.47
C LEU A 2 36.74 17.82 -15.47
N ARG A 3 35.96 17.26 -16.36
CA ARG A 3 34.95 18.02 -17.11
C ARG A 3 33.65 17.96 -16.29
N ALA A 4 33.23 19.13 -15.83
CA ALA A 4 31.91 19.32 -15.25
C ALA A 4 30.86 19.11 -16.34
N PHE A 5 30.03 18.05 -16.19
CA PHE A 5 28.87 17.83 -17.01
C PHE A 5 27.70 18.63 -16.41
N ALA A 6 27.18 19.57 -17.16
CA ALA A 6 25.94 20.26 -16.85
C ALA A 6 24.77 19.40 -17.32
N LEU A 7 23.98 18.89 -16.38
CA LEU A 7 22.70 18.24 -16.69
C LEU A 7 21.74 19.30 -17.22
N GLY A 8 21.45 19.25 -18.52
CA GLY A 8 20.41 20.06 -19.14
C GLY A 8 19.02 19.48 -18.84
N VAL A 9 18.43 19.88 -17.74
CA VAL A 9 16.99 19.69 -17.53
C VAL A 9 16.30 20.76 -18.38
N SER A 10 15.74 20.41 -19.53
CA SER A 10 14.88 21.32 -20.29
C SER A 10 13.53 21.48 -19.58
N LEU A 11 13.54 22.15 -18.45
CA LEU A 11 12.37 22.78 -17.89
C LEU A 11 12.15 24.08 -18.67
N PHE A 12 11.03 24.22 -19.37
CA PHE A 12 10.57 25.54 -19.82
C PHE A 12 10.20 26.37 -18.59
N LEU A 13 11.21 26.98 -17.97
CA LEU A 13 11.05 28.13 -17.11
C LEU A 13 11.16 29.36 -18.02
N ALA A 14 10.07 30.04 -18.24
CA ALA A 14 10.08 31.39 -18.78
C ALA A 14 10.78 32.30 -17.78
N GLY A 15 12.09 32.46 -17.92
CA GLY A 15 12.90 33.46 -17.26
C GLY A 15 12.78 34.77 -18.03
N SER A 16 12.21 35.79 -17.42
CA SER A 16 12.17 37.17 -17.91
C SER A 16 13.59 37.75 -18.00
N ALA A 17 14.13 37.84 -19.22
CA ALA A 17 15.21 38.78 -19.52
C ALA A 17 14.59 40.10 -20.02
N LEU A 18 14.87 41.18 -19.31
CA LEU A 18 14.54 42.55 -19.72
C LEU A 18 15.30 42.88 -21.01
N ALA A 19 14.57 42.99 -22.12
CA ALA A 19 14.96 43.73 -23.31
C ALA A 19 13.77 44.58 -23.72
N GLU A 20 13.96 45.88 -23.68
CA GLU A 20 13.00 46.86 -24.20
C GLU A 20 12.79 46.69 -25.72
N GLY A 21 11.54 46.67 -26.13
CA GLY A 21 11.15 46.97 -27.51
C GLY A 21 10.47 45.82 -28.25
N THR A 22 9.15 46.05 -28.41
CA THR A 22 8.14 45.36 -29.22
C THR A 22 7.29 44.32 -28.48
N LYS A 23 6.02 44.70 -28.24
CA LYS A 23 4.95 43.79 -27.79
C LYS A 23 4.82 42.63 -28.79
N PRO A 24 4.99 41.37 -28.36
CA PRO A 24 4.52 40.25 -29.16
C PRO A 24 2.99 40.17 -29.03
N ALA A 25 2.34 39.94 -30.16
CA ALA A 25 0.92 39.62 -30.21
C ALA A 25 0.63 38.39 -29.33
N THR A 26 -0.36 38.50 -28.45
CA THR A 26 -0.91 37.40 -27.66
C THR A 26 -1.43 36.35 -28.62
N PRO A 27 -1.05 35.05 -28.52
CA PRO A 27 -1.73 34.02 -29.27
C PRO A 27 -3.17 33.91 -28.75
N GLU A 28 -4.12 34.26 -29.59
CA GLU A 28 -5.54 33.96 -29.33
C GLU A 28 -5.73 32.44 -29.25
N GLY A 29 -6.28 31.94 -28.14
CA GLY A 29 -7.09 30.71 -28.14
C GLY A 29 -6.45 29.44 -27.62
N ALA A 30 -5.60 29.44 -26.59
CA ALA A 30 -5.55 28.24 -25.75
C ALA A 30 -6.77 28.27 -24.80
N PRO A 31 -7.68 27.27 -24.81
CA PRO A 31 -8.79 27.25 -23.86
C PRO A 31 -8.23 27.31 -22.45
N ALA A 32 -8.71 28.25 -21.64
CA ALA A 32 -8.34 28.35 -20.23
C ALA A 32 -8.57 26.97 -19.59
N ALA A 33 -7.53 26.39 -18.97
CA ALA A 33 -7.65 25.12 -18.29
C ALA A 33 -8.83 25.22 -17.30
N SER A 34 -9.77 24.28 -17.38
CA SER A 34 -10.93 24.23 -16.48
C SER A 34 -10.46 24.31 -15.03
N PRO A 35 -11.16 25.06 -14.16
CA PRO A 35 -10.80 25.14 -12.76
C PRO A 35 -10.87 23.74 -12.14
N ILE A 36 -9.91 23.41 -11.26
CA ILE A 36 -9.92 22.17 -10.51
C ILE A 36 -11.10 22.15 -9.56
N THR A 37 -11.77 21.03 -9.48
CA THR A 37 -12.84 20.72 -8.53
C THR A 37 -12.39 19.67 -7.52
N ILE A 38 -13.17 19.44 -6.47
CA ILE A 38 -12.84 18.40 -5.48
C ILE A 38 -12.93 16.99 -6.10
N GLU A 39 -13.80 16.81 -7.08
CA GLU A 39 -13.99 15.56 -7.81
C GLU A 39 -12.74 15.15 -8.59
N ASP A 40 -11.92 16.12 -9.01
CA ASP A 40 -10.69 15.83 -9.74
C ASP A 40 -9.67 15.07 -8.88
N PHE A 41 -9.71 15.23 -7.55
CA PHE A 41 -8.90 14.42 -6.62
C PHE A 41 -9.42 12.98 -6.48
N GLY A 42 -10.70 12.74 -6.75
CA GLY A 42 -11.33 11.41 -6.70
C GLY A 42 -11.07 10.54 -7.93
N GLY A 43 -10.43 11.06 -8.97
CA GLY A 43 -10.01 10.26 -10.13
C GLY A 43 -9.07 9.12 -9.73
N LEU A 44 -9.13 7.99 -10.46
CA LEU A 44 -8.05 7.01 -10.37
C LEU A 44 -6.83 7.59 -11.08
N PRO A 45 -5.61 7.35 -10.58
CA PRO A 45 -4.42 7.73 -11.32
C PRO A 45 -4.45 7.16 -12.73
N PHE A 46 -4.17 8.01 -13.72
CA PHE A 46 -4.17 7.61 -15.13
C PHE A 46 -3.11 6.56 -15.43
N PHE A 47 -1.95 6.68 -14.79
CA PHE A 47 -0.79 5.82 -15.02
C PHE A 47 -0.24 5.33 -13.69
N GLN A 48 -0.21 4.00 -13.48
CA GLN A 48 0.18 3.36 -12.23
C GLN A 48 1.06 2.14 -12.45
N ASP A 49 1.88 1.83 -11.46
CA ASP A 49 2.65 0.61 -11.32
C ASP A 49 3.50 0.25 -12.54
N PRO A 50 4.20 1.20 -13.18
CA PRO A 50 4.96 0.89 -14.38
C PRO A 50 6.12 -0.06 -14.09
N SER A 51 6.35 -1.02 -15.00
CA SER A 51 7.50 -1.92 -14.97
C SER A 51 8.17 -2.06 -16.33
N LEU A 52 9.50 -2.04 -16.36
CA LEU A 52 10.30 -2.21 -17.58
C LEU A 52 10.47 -3.68 -17.96
N SER A 53 10.43 -3.98 -19.25
CA SER A 53 10.91 -5.28 -19.74
C SER A 53 12.39 -5.47 -19.43
N PRO A 54 12.91 -6.71 -19.36
CA PRO A 54 14.32 -6.97 -19.07
C PRO A 54 15.32 -6.22 -19.97
N ASN A 55 14.98 -5.98 -21.24
CA ASN A 55 15.79 -5.17 -22.17
C ASN A 55 15.50 -3.66 -22.10
N GLY A 56 14.51 -3.24 -21.28
CA GLY A 56 14.11 -1.85 -21.10
C GLY A 56 13.56 -1.15 -22.35
N GLN A 57 13.01 -1.88 -23.31
CA GLN A 57 12.39 -1.32 -24.52
C GLN A 57 10.87 -1.20 -24.41
N PHE A 58 10.28 -2.00 -23.55
CA PHE A 58 8.85 -2.04 -23.32
C PHE A 58 8.53 -1.71 -21.86
N LEU A 59 7.35 -1.18 -21.68
CA LEU A 59 6.80 -0.82 -20.40
C LEU A 59 5.45 -1.51 -20.24
N ALA A 60 5.22 -2.16 -19.12
CA ALA A 60 3.89 -2.58 -18.69
C ALA A 60 3.40 -1.62 -17.61
N ALA A 61 2.15 -1.17 -17.69
CA ALA A 61 1.56 -0.26 -16.71
C ALA A 61 0.04 -0.45 -16.66
N ARG A 62 -0.55 -0.07 -15.52
CA ARG A 62 -1.99 0.07 -15.39
C ARG A 62 -2.39 1.45 -15.90
N LEU A 63 -3.27 1.48 -16.89
CA LEU A 63 -3.84 2.70 -17.44
C LEU A 63 -5.32 2.81 -17.07
N ALA A 64 -5.71 3.95 -16.52
CA ALA A 64 -7.11 4.26 -16.29
C ALA A 64 -7.66 5.09 -17.46
N GLY A 65 -8.77 4.66 -18.06
CA GLY A 65 -9.46 5.36 -19.14
C GLY A 65 -10.92 4.96 -19.19
N ASP A 66 -11.82 5.90 -19.48
CA ASP A 66 -13.27 5.67 -19.60
C ASP A 66 -13.89 4.90 -18.40
N GLY A 67 -13.37 5.18 -17.19
CA GLY A 67 -13.82 4.55 -15.95
C GLY A 67 -13.35 3.11 -15.75
N LYS A 68 -12.47 2.60 -16.62
CA LYS A 68 -11.88 1.25 -16.55
C LYS A 68 -10.37 1.33 -16.39
N GLN A 69 -9.81 0.28 -15.80
CA GLN A 69 -8.36 0.09 -15.75
C GLN A 69 -7.96 -1.08 -16.66
N THR A 70 -6.85 -0.92 -17.37
CA THR A 70 -6.28 -1.95 -18.25
C THR A 70 -4.81 -2.14 -17.95
N LEU A 71 -4.31 -3.38 -18.02
CA LEU A 71 -2.89 -3.64 -18.12
C LEU A 71 -2.45 -3.35 -19.54
N SER A 72 -1.57 -2.38 -19.73
CA SER A 72 -1.13 -1.94 -21.05
C SER A 72 0.36 -2.14 -21.23
N ILE A 73 0.75 -2.67 -22.40
CA ILE A 73 2.15 -2.84 -22.81
C ILE A 73 2.46 -1.80 -23.87
N ILE A 74 3.45 -0.97 -23.63
CA ILE A 74 3.81 0.22 -24.39
C ILE A 74 5.24 0.06 -24.91
N SER A 75 5.47 0.31 -26.20
CA SER A 75 6.82 0.46 -26.75
C SER A 75 7.34 1.86 -26.44
N LEU A 76 8.51 1.95 -25.78
CA LEU A 76 9.07 3.25 -25.36
C LEU A 76 9.74 4.03 -26.50
N PHE A 77 10.25 3.34 -27.53
CA PHE A 77 11.08 3.95 -28.56
C PHE A 77 10.53 3.78 -29.98
N ASP A 78 9.82 2.71 -30.24
CA ASP A 78 9.26 2.44 -31.55
C ASP A 78 7.75 2.71 -31.55
N LYS A 79 7.37 3.90 -32.03
CA LYS A 79 5.97 4.32 -32.15
C LYS A 79 5.18 3.56 -33.22
N SER A 80 5.85 2.79 -34.09
CA SER A 80 5.14 1.92 -35.04
C SER A 80 4.54 0.69 -34.39
N ILE A 81 5.03 0.31 -33.18
CA ILE A 81 4.46 -0.77 -32.40
C ILE A 81 3.30 -0.20 -31.56
N PRO A 82 2.06 -0.63 -31.82
CA PRO A 82 0.90 -0.11 -31.10
C PRO A 82 0.90 -0.55 -29.63
N THR A 83 0.41 0.33 -28.75
CA THR A 83 0.09 -0.04 -27.36
C THR A 83 -0.94 -1.17 -27.35
N ARG A 84 -0.70 -2.16 -26.52
CA ARG A 84 -1.60 -3.30 -26.32
C ARG A 84 -2.20 -3.25 -24.94
N SER A 85 -3.51 -3.18 -24.89
CA SER A 85 -4.24 -3.11 -23.61
C SER A 85 -5.05 -4.37 -23.40
N TYR A 86 -4.95 -4.92 -22.18
CA TYR A 86 -5.66 -6.12 -21.74
C TYR A 86 -6.64 -5.72 -20.63
N ASN A 87 -7.92 -5.94 -20.88
CA ASN A 87 -8.97 -5.70 -19.90
C ASN A 87 -9.04 -6.90 -18.94
N ILE A 88 -8.06 -7.00 -18.05
CA ILE A 88 -7.97 -8.05 -17.03
C ILE A 88 -8.62 -7.57 -15.73
N ASP A 89 -8.67 -6.25 -15.53
CA ASP A 89 -9.32 -5.65 -14.36
C ASP A 89 -10.77 -5.29 -14.74
N SER A 90 -11.72 -6.08 -14.28
CA SER A 90 -13.14 -5.99 -14.61
C SER A 90 -14.00 -6.15 -13.35
N GLU A 91 -15.34 -5.99 -13.48
CA GLU A 91 -16.27 -6.25 -12.37
C GLU A 91 -16.22 -7.71 -11.87
N GLU A 92 -15.76 -8.64 -12.72
CA GLU A 92 -15.70 -10.07 -12.39
C GLU A 92 -14.30 -10.54 -11.96
N MET A 93 -13.24 -9.76 -12.26
CA MET A 93 -11.85 -10.16 -12.01
C MET A 93 -10.98 -8.95 -11.71
N SER A 94 -10.19 -9.03 -10.65
CA SER A 94 -9.22 -8.00 -10.26
C SER A 94 -7.82 -8.38 -10.72
N LEU A 95 -7.08 -7.41 -11.24
CA LEU A 95 -5.64 -7.52 -11.49
C LEU A 95 -4.89 -7.20 -10.20
N ASP A 96 -4.27 -8.21 -9.58
CA ASP A 96 -3.56 -8.03 -8.31
C ASP A 96 -2.11 -7.53 -8.53
N GLY A 97 -1.47 -7.96 -9.61
CA GLY A 97 -0.12 -7.53 -9.98
C GLY A 97 0.39 -8.20 -11.25
N TRP A 98 1.60 -7.83 -11.66
CA TRP A 98 2.30 -8.47 -12.78
C TRP A 98 3.81 -8.32 -12.65
N GLN A 99 4.52 -9.17 -13.39
CA GLN A 99 5.96 -9.02 -13.59
C GLN A 99 6.39 -9.57 -14.96
N TRP A 100 7.48 -9.04 -15.49
CA TRP A 100 8.10 -9.56 -16.69
C TRP A 100 8.82 -10.89 -16.41
N VAL A 101 8.55 -11.88 -17.24
CA VAL A 101 9.29 -13.15 -17.25
C VAL A 101 10.49 -13.06 -18.19
N ASN A 102 10.28 -12.44 -19.33
CA ASN A 102 11.32 -12.06 -20.31
C ASN A 102 10.77 -10.93 -21.21
N ASP A 103 11.49 -10.56 -22.28
CA ASP A 103 11.08 -9.46 -23.16
C ASP A 103 9.78 -9.71 -23.94
N GLU A 104 9.32 -10.95 -24.00
CA GLU A 104 8.10 -11.34 -24.72
C GLU A 104 6.93 -11.66 -23.79
N TRP A 105 7.20 -12.12 -22.58
CA TRP A 105 6.16 -12.65 -21.70
C TRP A 105 6.11 -11.92 -20.36
N LEU A 106 4.88 -11.54 -19.98
CA LEU A 106 4.53 -11.18 -18.61
C LEU A 106 3.76 -12.32 -17.96
N VAL A 107 3.82 -12.37 -16.64
CA VAL A 107 2.86 -13.10 -15.82
C VAL A 107 2.08 -12.09 -14.98
N ALA A 108 0.75 -12.16 -15.07
CA ALA A 108 -0.16 -11.40 -14.24
C ALA A 108 -0.77 -12.31 -13.18
N THR A 109 -0.91 -11.79 -11.97
CA THR A 109 -1.70 -12.40 -10.89
C THR A 109 -3.08 -11.76 -10.85
N VAL A 110 -4.11 -12.59 -10.86
CA VAL A 110 -5.50 -12.15 -10.88
C VAL A 110 -6.31 -12.87 -9.82
N SER A 111 -7.37 -12.22 -9.36
CA SER A 111 -8.31 -12.82 -8.43
C SER A 111 -9.74 -12.45 -8.76
N ARG A 112 -10.66 -13.29 -8.31
CA ARG A 112 -12.09 -13.01 -8.37
C ARG A 112 -12.80 -13.61 -7.16
N THR A 113 -13.95 -13.05 -6.85
CA THR A 113 -14.83 -13.60 -5.81
C THR A 113 -15.83 -14.56 -6.44
N VAL A 114 -15.90 -15.77 -5.92
CA VAL A 114 -16.80 -16.83 -6.41
C VAL A 114 -17.59 -17.46 -5.26
N PRO A 115 -18.83 -17.92 -5.50
CA PRO A 115 -19.56 -18.72 -4.53
C PRO A 115 -18.89 -20.11 -4.40
N VAL A 116 -18.61 -20.52 -3.16
CA VAL A 116 -18.05 -21.84 -2.82
C VAL A 116 -18.80 -22.35 -1.61
N GLU A 117 -19.49 -23.50 -1.74
CA GLU A 117 -20.22 -24.19 -0.66
C GLU A 117 -21.17 -23.30 0.17
N GLY A 118 -21.82 -22.33 -0.48
CA GLY A 118 -22.80 -21.43 0.17
C GLY A 118 -22.19 -20.19 0.82
N ASP A 119 -20.87 -20.02 0.76
CA ASP A 119 -20.16 -18.81 1.13
C ASP A 119 -19.49 -18.17 -0.10
N THR A 120 -18.80 -17.04 0.07
CA THR A 120 -18.18 -16.28 -1.02
C THR A 120 -16.69 -16.19 -0.77
N TRP A 121 -15.89 -16.77 -1.68
CA TRP A 121 -14.45 -16.89 -1.55
C TRP A 121 -13.71 -16.12 -2.63
N ARG A 122 -12.58 -15.51 -2.26
CA ARG A 122 -11.64 -14.98 -3.24
C ARG A 122 -10.75 -16.12 -3.72
N VAL A 123 -10.69 -16.32 -5.03
CA VAL A 123 -9.80 -17.29 -5.69
C VAL A 123 -8.78 -16.54 -6.54
N SER A 124 -7.55 -17.04 -6.60
CA SER A 124 -6.45 -16.40 -7.34
C SER A 124 -5.85 -17.31 -8.41
N ARG A 125 -5.32 -16.71 -9.48
CA ARG A 125 -4.73 -17.41 -10.64
C ARG A 125 -3.56 -16.62 -11.21
N ILE A 126 -2.71 -17.29 -12.00
CA ILE A 126 -1.74 -16.64 -12.87
C ILE A 126 -2.18 -16.68 -14.32
N ILE A 127 -1.86 -15.63 -15.06
CA ILE A 127 -2.08 -15.52 -16.52
C ILE A 127 -0.78 -15.11 -17.18
N GLY A 128 -0.30 -15.92 -18.12
CA GLY A 128 0.78 -15.54 -19.03
C GLY A 128 0.26 -14.67 -20.17
N ILE A 129 0.92 -13.55 -20.44
CA ILE A 129 0.55 -12.57 -21.45
C ILE A 129 1.70 -12.43 -22.44
N GLY A 130 1.50 -12.89 -23.67
CA GLY A 130 2.48 -12.74 -24.75
C GLY A 130 2.37 -11.38 -25.42
N ARG A 131 3.42 -10.57 -25.31
CA ARG A 131 3.46 -9.21 -25.84
C ARG A 131 3.22 -9.12 -27.34
N ASN A 132 3.93 -9.90 -28.15
CA ASN A 132 3.77 -9.91 -29.62
C ASN A 132 2.61 -10.81 -30.04
N SER A 133 2.53 -12.01 -29.46
CA SER A 133 1.55 -13.03 -29.84
C SER A 133 0.12 -12.69 -29.42
N GLN A 134 -0.05 -11.77 -28.46
CA GLN A 134 -1.33 -11.47 -27.80
C GLN A 134 -1.99 -12.70 -27.15
N LYS A 135 -1.22 -13.77 -26.99
CA LYS A 135 -1.72 -15.01 -26.42
C LYS A 135 -1.85 -14.86 -24.90
N LEU A 136 -2.97 -15.30 -24.38
CA LEU A 136 -3.17 -15.52 -22.95
C LEU A 136 -2.98 -17.00 -22.65
N VAL A 137 -2.20 -17.31 -21.64
CA VAL A 137 -1.92 -18.68 -21.19
C VAL A 137 -2.30 -18.79 -19.71
N THR A 138 -3.12 -19.77 -19.39
CA THR A 138 -3.69 -19.99 -18.05
C THR A 138 -3.25 -21.36 -17.52
N PRO A 139 -2.04 -21.49 -16.99
CA PRO A 139 -1.52 -22.78 -16.55
C PRO A 139 -2.36 -23.34 -15.40
N LEU A 140 -2.75 -24.62 -15.49
CA LEU A 140 -3.47 -25.36 -14.45
C LEU A 140 -4.71 -24.61 -13.89
N TRP A 141 -5.37 -23.82 -14.74
CA TRP A 141 -6.48 -22.96 -14.31
C TRP A 141 -7.63 -23.76 -13.67
N ASP A 142 -7.99 -24.88 -14.29
CA ASP A 142 -9.10 -25.72 -13.85
C ASP A 142 -8.70 -26.69 -12.73
N ASP A 143 -7.40 -26.97 -12.59
CA ASP A 143 -6.88 -27.86 -11.53
C ASP A 143 -6.69 -27.10 -10.20
N ALA A 144 -6.68 -25.77 -10.23
CA ALA A 144 -6.41 -24.94 -9.08
C ALA A 144 -7.64 -24.77 -8.18
N ALA A 145 -7.47 -24.98 -6.89
CA ALA A 145 -8.46 -24.70 -5.87
C ALA A 145 -8.55 -23.19 -5.55
N GLN A 146 -8.36 -22.77 -4.32
CA GLN A 146 -8.49 -21.36 -3.93
C GLN A 146 -7.28 -20.52 -4.41
N ASN A 147 -6.08 -20.88 -4.00
CA ASN A 147 -4.87 -20.09 -4.23
C ASN A 147 -3.97 -20.74 -5.31
N ALA A 148 -3.66 -19.97 -6.36
CA ALA A 148 -2.76 -20.38 -7.43
C ALA A 148 -2.08 -19.15 -8.07
N SER A 149 -1.49 -18.29 -7.26
CA SER A 149 -0.85 -17.05 -7.71
C SER A 149 0.45 -16.72 -6.97
N ASP A 150 0.94 -17.61 -6.12
CA ASP A 150 2.19 -17.39 -5.38
C ASP A 150 3.40 -17.64 -6.28
N ILE A 151 3.99 -16.58 -6.85
CA ILE A 151 5.16 -16.64 -7.73
C ILE A 151 6.42 -16.63 -6.87
N LEU A 152 7.08 -17.80 -6.77
CA LEU A 152 8.28 -17.96 -5.96
C LEU A 152 9.56 -17.51 -6.67
N TRP A 153 9.61 -17.61 -8.00
CA TRP A 153 10.81 -17.31 -8.78
C TRP A 153 10.46 -17.11 -10.25
N VAL A 154 11.24 -16.25 -10.92
CA VAL A 154 11.20 -16.05 -12.38
C VAL A 154 12.61 -16.22 -12.92
N ALA A 155 12.74 -16.94 -14.03
CA ALA A 155 14.03 -17.18 -14.70
C ALA A 155 14.65 -15.85 -15.17
N ARG A 156 15.97 -15.74 -15.03
CA ARG A 156 16.74 -14.55 -15.45
C ARG A 156 17.62 -14.82 -16.67
N ASP A 157 17.48 -16.01 -17.26
CA ASP A 157 18.22 -16.45 -18.44
C ASP A 157 17.51 -16.14 -19.75
N GLY A 158 16.41 -15.37 -19.72
CA GLY A 158 15.58 -15.04 -20.85
C GLY A 158 14.57 -16.13 -21.25
N SER A 159 14.59 -17.30 -20.58
CA SER A 159 13.59 -18.34 -20.82
C SER A 159 12.24 -17.93 -20.22
N PRO A 160 11.10 -18.41 -20.79
CA PRO A 160 9.76 -18.09 -20.29
C PRO A 160 9.36 -18.96 -19.09
N ARG A 161 10.26 -19.18 -18.14
CA ARG A 161 10.07 -20.08 -17.00
C ARG A 161 9.87 -19.33 -15.69
N LEU A 162 8.99 -19.85 -14.86
CA LEU A 162 8.80 -19.40 -13.48
C LEU A 162 8.43 -20.57 -12.57
N LEU A 163 8.52 -20.36 -11.25
CA LEU A 163 7.98 -21.25 -10.23
C LEU A 163 6.80 -20.57 -9.56
N PHE A 164 5.72 -21.34 -9.33
CA PHE A 164 4.59 -20.85 -8.54
C PHE A 164 4.02 -21.94 -7.64
N GLY A 165 3.47 -21.52 -6.50
CA GLY A 165 2.74 -22.34 -5.55
C GLY A 165 1.25 -22.39 -5.91
N MET A 166 0.63 -23.54 -5.72
CA MET A 166 -0.76 -23.77 -6.05
C MET A 166 -1.40 -24.81 -5.13
N GLN A 167 -2.61 -24.51 -4.66
CA GLN A 167 -3.51 -25.46 -4.02
C GLN A 167 -4.38 -26.19 -5.05
N THR A 168 -4.62 -27.49 -4.84
CA THR A 168 -5.51 -28.32 -5.68
C THR A 168 -6.76 -28.81 -4.94
N SER A 169 -6.90 -28.50 -3.65
CA SER A 169 -8.08 -28.78 -2.83
C SER A 169 -8.39 -27.62 -1.90
N ILE A 170 -9.65 -27.46 -1.55
CA ILE A 170 -10.13 -26.51 -0.51
C ILE A 170 -10.28 -27.19 0.86
N PHE A 171 -10.12 -28.50 0.96
CA PHE A 171 -10.36 -29.28 2.18
C PHE A 171 -9.02 -29.48 2.93
N SER A 172 -8.94 -28.99 4.17
CA SER A 172 -7.72 -28.94 4.97
C SER A 172 -7.19 -30.33 5.43
N ASP A 173 -7.98 -31.37 5.32
CA ASP A 173 -7.63 -32.77 5.56
C ASP A 173 -7.04 -33.49 4.34
N GLU A 174 -7.02 -32.82 3.19
CA GLU A 174 -6.42 -33.31 1.95
C GLU A 174 -5.03 -32.72 1.72
N ASP A 175 -4.10 -33.50 1.18
CA ASP A 175 -2.77 -32.99 0.82
C ASP A 175 -2.82 -31.83 -0.19
N GLY A 176 -3.80 -31.84 -1.09
CA GLY A 176 -4.00 -30.81 -2.09
C GLY A 176 -4.38 -29.42 -1.54
N PHE A 177 -4.78 -29.32 -0.28
CA PHE A 177 -5.00 -28.06 0.43
C PHE A 177 -3.69 -27.27 0.64
N TYR A 178 -2.57 -28.00 0.75
CA TYR A 178 -1.26 -27.42 0.93
C TYR A 178 -0.58 -27.18 -0.42
N ASP A 179 0.39 -26.27 -0.44
CA ASP A 179 0.99 -25.84 -1.70
C ASP A 179 1.79 -26.94 -2.38
N THR A 180 1.51 -27.11 -3.66
CA THR A 180 2.36 -27.82 -4.62
C THR A 180 3.12 -26.78 -5.45
N VAL A 181 4.43 -26.94 -5.60
CA VAL A 181 5.24 -26.04 -6.44
C VAL A 181 5.37 -26.61 -7.84
N TYR A 182 5.03 -25.80 -8.83
CA TYR A 182 5.18 -26.11 -10.24
C TYR A 182 6.19 -25.17 -10.91
N GLU A 183 7.04 -25.72 -11.77
CA GLU A 183 7.72 -24.96 -12.81
C GLU A 183 6.79 -24.88 -14.02
N VAL A 184 6.67 -23.70 -14.60
CA VAL A 184 5.86 -23.48 -15.81
C VAL A 184 6.66 -22.79 -16.89
N ASP A 185 6.57 -23.28 -18.15
CA ASP A 185 6.87 -22.53 -19.35
C ASP A 185 5.62 -21.72 -19.70
N ILE A 186 5.63 -20.43 -19.35
CA ILE A 186 4.46 -19.57 -19.48
C ILE A 186 4.05 -19.32 -20.92
N SER A 187 4.95 -19.57 -21.90
CA SER A 187 4.66 -19.42 -23.31
C SER A 187 3.80 -20.54 -23.90
N LYS A 188 3.83 -21.69 -23.26
CA LYS A 188 3.14 -22.93 -23.70
C LYS A 188 2.11 -23.43 -22.68
N GLY A 189 2.18 -22.94 -21.44
CA GLY A 189 1.40 -23.49 -20.32
C GLY A 189 1.87 -24.87 -19.88
N LYS A 190 3.06 -25.32 -20.31
CA LYS A 190 3.60 -26.61 -19.95
C LYS A 190 4.16 -26.55 -18.52
N THR A 191 3.71 -27.45 -17.68
CA THR A 191 4.07 -27.50 -16.25
C THR A 191 4.86 -28.74 -15.89
N ARG A 192 5.68 -28.63 -14.85
CA ARG A 192 6.41 -29.73 -14.22
C ARG A 192 6.34 -29.55 -12.70
N LYS A 193 5.86 -30.55 -11.99
CA LYS A 193 5.85 -30.54 -10.52
C LYS A 193 7.26 -30.61 -9.96
N ILE A 194 7.60 -29.66 -9.08
CA ILE A 194 8.93 -29.55 -8.44
C ILE A 194 8.87 -30.01 -7.00
N VAL A 195 7.82 -29.62 -6.25
CA VAL A 195 7.59 -30.07 -4.88
C VAL A 195 6.14 -30.48 -4.77
N SER A 196 5.89 -31.68 -4.24
CA SER A 196 4.52 -32.13 -3.96
C SER A 196 4.00 -31.51 -2.67
N ALA A 197 2.69 -31.28 -2.61
CA ALA A 197 2.00 -30.90 -1.40
C ALA A 197 2.35 -31.84 -0.24
N LYS A 198 2.51 -31.27 0.93
CA LYS A 198 2.79 -32.00 2.17
C LYS A 198 2.25 -31.23 3.37
N ALA A 199 1.30 -31.82 4.06
CA ALA A 199 0.76 -31.25 5.30
C ALA A 199 1.86 -31.00 6.36
N PRO A 200 1.83 -29.88 7.04
CA PRO A 200 1.01 -28.68 6.90
C PRO A 200 1.74 -27.53 6.18
N ILE A 201 2.54 -27.77 5.13
CA ILE A 201 3.33 -26.75 4.44
C ILE A 201 2.42 -25.90 3.55
N THR A 202 2.24 -24.64 3.94
CA THR A 202 1.34 -23.68 3.27
C THR A 202 2.05 -22.73 2.31
N SER A 203 3.39 -22.63 2.38
CA SER A 203 4.16 -21.76 1.50
C SER A 203 5.59 -22.28 1.30
N TYR A 204 6.16 -22.00 0.14
CA TYR A 204 7.55 -22.36 -0.18
C TYR A 204 8.36 -21.12 -0.59
N PHE A 205 9.69 -21.19 -0.39
CA PHE A 205 10.64 -20.12 -0.71
C PHE A 205 11.77 -20.68 -1.58
N ALA A 206 12.04 -20.01 -2.68
CA ALA A 206 13.12 -20.35 -3.61
C ALA A 206 14.28 -19.34 -3.51
N ASP A 207 15.50 -19.82 -3.77
CA ASP A 207 16.66 -18.94 -3.95
C ASP A 207 16.72 -18.35 -5.37
N ALA A 208 17.75 -17.53 -5.62
CA ALA A 208 17.93 -16.84 -6.90
C ALA A 208 18.11 -17.78 -8.11
N SER A 209 18.49 -19.03 -7.89
CA SER A 209 18.61 -20.07 -8.94
C SER A 209 17.27 -20.74 -9.28
N GLY A 210 16.22 -20.50 -8.47
CA GLY A 210 14.95 -21.20 -8.55
C GLY A 210 14.93 -22.54 -7.80
N PHE A 211 15.94 -22.81 -6.96
CA PHE A 211 15.89 -23.98 -6.10
C PHE A 211 15.04 -23.70 -4.85
N VAL A 212 14.01 -24.51 -4.63
CA VAL A 212 13.12 -24.37 -3.46
C VAL A 212 13.85 -24.84 -2.22
N ARG A 213 14.22 -23.90 -1.34
CA ARG A 213 15.07 -24.10 -0.17
C ARG A 213 14.31 -24.34 1.12
N MET A 214 13.16 -23.67 1.28
CA MET A 214 12.45 -23.63 2.55
C MET A 214 10.95 -23.81 2.33
N GLY A 215 10.27 -24.39 3.32
CA GLY A 215 8.82 -24.47 3.41
C GLY A 215 8.35 -23.99 4.79
N TYR A 216 7.34 -23.16 4.80
CA TYR A 216 6.62 -22.76 6.01
C TYR A 216 5.35 -23.61 6.13
N GLY A 217 5.14 -24.18 7.29
CA GLY A 217 3.94 -24.95 7.59
C GLY A 217 3.19 -24.39 8.79
N TYR A 218 1.86 -24.34 8.66
CA TYR A 218 0.97 -23.95 9.74
C TYR A 218 -0.16 -24.98 9.89
N ASP A 219 -0.33 -25.52 11.09
CA ASP A 219 -1.42 -26.41 11.45
C ASP A 219 -2.52 -25.63 12.14
N TYR A 220 -3.59 -25.34 11.43
CA TYR A 220 -4.73 -24.55 11.92
C TYR A 220 -5.43 -25.16 13.14
N SER A 221 -5.36 -26.49 13.31
CA SER A 221 -6.01 -27.20 14.42
C SER A 221 -5.23 -27.06 15.73
N THR A 222 -3.89 -27.20 15.66
CA THR A 222 -2.99 -27.12 16.80
C THR A 222 -2.45 -25.71 17.02
N ARG A 223 -2.49 -24.85 15.99
CA ARG A 223 -1.91 -23.50 15.96
C ARG A 223 -0.40 -23.52 16.14
N LYS A 224 0.25 -24.52 15.55
CA LYS A 224 1.69 -24.65 15.53
C LYS A 224 2.25 -24.41 14.14
N SER A 225 3.32 -23.64 14.07
CA SER A 225 4.08 -23.40 12.86
C SER A 225 5.40 -24.16 12.87
N ARG A 226 5.96 -24.35 11.67
CA ARG A 226 7.28 -24.94 11.50
C ARG A 226 7.96 -24.44 10.24
N LEU A 227 9.29 -24.38 10.27
CA LEU A 227 10.12 -24.20 9.10
C LEU A 227 10.77 -25.52 8.72
N THR A 228 10.73 -25.81 7.43
CA THR A 228 11.47 -26.92 6.83
C THR A 228 12.50 -26.35 5.86
N TYR A 229 13.66 -26.98 5.79
CA TYR A 229 14.78 -26.53 4.97
C TYR A 229 15.44 -27.72 4.28
N ARG A 230 16.00 -27.46 3.10
CA ARG A 230 16.95 -28.33 2.41
C ARG A 230 18.06 -27.51 1.77
N ALA A 231 19.30 -28.02 1.83
CA ALA A 231 20.43 -27.39 1.16
C ALA A 231 20.38 -27.62 -0.36
N PRO A 232 21.04 -26.80 -1.19
CA PRO A 232 21.16 -27.05 -2.62
C PRO A 232 21.73 -28.44 -2.91
N GLY A 233 21.05 -29.17 -3.80
CA GLY A 233 21.38 -30.56 -4.13
C GLY A 233 20.72 -31.61 -3.23
N GLU A 234 20.11 -31.25 -2.12
CA GLU A 234 19.34 -32.18 -1.29
C GLU A 234 17.91 -32.37 -1.82
N GLY A 235 17.43 -33.62 -1.75
CA GLY A 235 16.05 -33.96 -2.16
C GLY A 235 15.01 -33.79 -1.07
N THR A 236 15.42 -33.84 0.21
CA THR A 236 14.51 -33.95 1.36
C THR A 236 14.54 -32.70 2.22
N PHE A 237 13.36 -32.24 2.61
CA PHE A 237 13.22 -31.18 3.60
C PHE A 237 13.31 -31.72 5.04
N HIS A 238 14.06 -31.02 5.89
CA HIS A 238 14.19 -31.28 7.31
C HIS A 238 13.59 -30.14 8.12
N VAL A 239 12.88 -30.44 9.22
CA VAL A 239 12.37 -29.40 10.11
C VAL A 239 13.54 -28.78 10.87
N ILE A 240 13.66 -27.45 10.79
CA ILE A 240 14.75 -26.69 11.42
C ILE A 240 14.27 -25.80 12.56
N ASP A 241 12.97 -25.46 12.60
CA ASP A 241 12.39 -24.64 13.66
C ASP A 241 10.89 -24.92 13.84
N ARG A 242 10.35 -24.57 15.02
CA ARG A 242 8.93 -24.69 15.41
C ARG A 242 8.53 -23.56 16.33
N ALA A 243 7.26 -23.12 16.23
CA ALA A 243 6.68 -22.14 17.14
C ALA A 243 5.21 -22.51 17.48
N ASP A 244 4.76 -22.11 18.64
CA ASP A 244 3.38 -22.26 19.12
C ASP A 244 2.74 -20.87 19.26
N THR A 245 1.91 -20.47 18.27
CA THR A 245 1.28 -19.16 18.26
C THR A 245 0.30 -18.94 19.41
N LYS A 246 -0.11 -19.99 20.13
CA LYS A 246 -0.88 -19.84 21.38
C LYS A 246 -0.04 -19.26 22.52
N LYS A 247 1.30 -19.37 22.41
CA LYS A 247 2.26 -18.86 23.39
C LYS A 247 2.95 -17.58 22.92
N ASP A 248 2.48 -17.00 21.81
CA ASP A 248 3.11 -15.86 21.15
C ASP A 248 4.57 -16.13 20.72
N GLU A 249 4.88 -17.40 20.36
CA GLU A 249 6.17 -17.78 19.78
C GLU A 249 6.14 -17.51 18.26
N ASP A 250 7.22 -16.93 17.71
CA ASP A 250 7.39 -16.62 16.30
C ASP A 250 8.59 -17.35 15.70
N LEU A 251 8.56 -17.53 14.37
CA LEU A 251 9.65 -18.12 13.60
C LEU A 251 10.51 -17.01 12.95
N ILE A 252 11.81 -17.27 12.85
CA ILE A 252 12.73 -16.40 12.10
C ILE A 252 12.73 -16.83 10.63
N PHE A 253 12.31 -15.90 9.75
CA PHE A 253 12.25 -16.13 8.31
C PHE A 253 13.43 -15.49 7.58
N PRO A 254 14.03 -16.17 6.57
CA PRO A 254 14.93 -15.49 5.65
C PRO A 254 14.13 -14.53 4.74
N ALA A 255 14.53 -13.27 4.73
CA ALA A 255 14.06 -12.28 3.77
C ALA A 255 14.71 -12.47 2.39
N LEU A 256 15.94 -13.01 2.37
CA LEU A 256 16.71 -13.28 1.15
C LEU A 256 17.73 -14.39 1.38
N PHE A 257 17.77 -15.38 0.48
CA PHE A 257 18.89 -16.34 0.41
C PHE A 257 20.06 -15.70 -0.35
N LEU A 258 21.24 -15.72 0.24
CA LEU A 258 22.45 -15.17 -0.36
C LEU A 258 23.11 -16.15 -1.33
N ALA A 259 24.09 -15.66 -2.12
CA ALA A 259 24.91 -16.49 -3.02
C ALA A 259 25.62 -17.63 -2.28
N ASP A 260 26.10 -17.38 -1.05
CA ASP A 260 26.58 -18.42 -0.14
C ASP A 260 25.39 -19.22 0.40
N PRO A 261 25.27 -20.51 0.07
CA PRO A 261 24.12 -21.31 0.48
C PRO A 261 23.97 -21.50 2.00
N ALA A 262 25.02 -21.23 2.78
CA ALA A 262 24.97 -21.26 4.24
C ALA A 262 24.46 -19.96 4.86
N LYS A 263 24.12 -18.95 4.03
CA LYS A 263 23.75 -17.62 4.48
C LYS A 263 22.43 -17.13 3.89
N ALA A 264 21.75 -16.35 4.69
CA ALA A 264 20.54 -15.59 4.32
C ALA A 264 20.58 -14.22 5.01
N LEU A 265 19.58 -13.40 4.74
CA LEU A 265 19.28 -12.20 5.51
C LEU A 265 17.92 -12.35 6.16
N THR A 266 17.73 -11.68 7.29
CA THR A 266 16.47 -11.65 8.01
C THR A 266 16.19 -10.26 8.58
N PHE A 267 14.92 -9.93 8.74
CA PHE A 267 14.49 -8.81 9.56
C PHE A 267 14.27 -9.30 10.99
N ALA A 268 14.78 -8.54 11.95
CA ALA A 268 14.53 -8.76 13.37
C ALA A 268 14.69 -7.45 14.13
N ASP A 269 14.09 -7.38 15.31
CA ASP A 269 14.23 -6.21 16.16
C ASP A 269 15.58 -6.19 16.88
N ASP A 270 16.14 -4.98 17.04
CA ASP A 270 17.30 -4.71 17.88
C ASP A 270 16.90 -4.59 19.37
N GLU A 271 17.87 -4.30 20.24
CA GLU A 271 17.65 -4.16 21.69
C GLU A 271 16.72 -2.99 22.06
N ASP A 272 16.59 -1.99 21.18
CA ASP A 272 15.69 -0.85 21.36
C ASP A 272 14.28 -1.13 20.81
N GLY A 273 14.08 -2.25 20.12
CA GLY A 273 12.83 -2.70 19.53
C GLY A 273 12.57 -2.16 18.14
N PHE A 274 13.61 -1.79 17.38
CA PHE A 274 13.47 -1.36 15.99
C PHE A 274 13.89 -2.45 15.02
N THR A 275 13.12 -2.67 13.99
CA THR A 275 13.43 -3.67 12.95
C THR A 275 14.67 -3.29 12.17
N ARG A 276 15.63 -4.22 12.08
CA ARG A 276 16.91 -4.13 11.38
C ARG A 276 17.09 -5.30 10.43
N LEU A 277 18.00 -5.16 9.48
CA LEU A 277 18.44 -6.24 8.59
C LEU A 277 19.68 -6.91 9.16
N TYR A 278 19.63 -8.22 9.35
CA TYR A 278 20.71 -9.03 9.92
C TYR A 278 21.17 -10.12 8.97
N ASP A 279 22.43 -10.53 9.13
CA ASP A 279 22.88 -11.81 8.61
C ASP A 279 22.18 -12.96 9.35
N LEU A 280 21.90 -14.05 8.62
CA LEU A 280 21.28 -15.26 9.14
C LEU A 280 22.05 -16.48 8.65
N ALA A 281 22.53 -17.31 9.59
CA ALA A 281 23.19 -18.57 9.26
C ALA A 281 22.16 -19.67 8.97
N LEU A 282 22.38 -20.46 7.93
CA LEU A 282 21.53 -21.61 7.56
C LEU A 282 22.27 -22.93 7.76
N PRO A 283 21.61 -23.99 8.22
CA PRO A 283 20.19 -24.09 8.59
C PRO A 283 19.90 -23.71 10.05
N THR A 284 20.88 -23.23 10.81
CA THR A 284 20.81 -23.03 12.26
C THR A 284 19.94 -21.85 12.70
N LEU A 285 19.58 -20.95 11.78
CA LEU A 285 18.84 -19.72 12.02
C LEU A 285 19.49 -18.79 13.07
N VAL A 286 20.80 -18.91 13.26
CA VAL A 286 21.55 -18.02 14.17
C VAL A 286 21.70 -16.64 13.51
N ARG A 287 21.17 -15.64 14.19
CA ARG A 287 21.30 -14.23 13.79
C ARG A 287 22.74 -13.76 13.98
N GLY A 288 23.31 -13.17 12.94
CA GLY A 288 24.64 -12.59 12.93
C GLY A 288 24.64 -11.09 13.15
N GLU A 289 25.56 -10.39 12.47
CA GLU A 289 25.69 -8.94 12.58
C GLU A 289 24.56 -8.19 11.87
N SER A 290 24.24 -6.99 12.39
CA SER A 290 23.32 -6.07 11.73
C SER A 290 23.98 -5.47 10.50
N ARG A 291 23.36 -5.66 9.34
CA ARG A 291 23.82 -5.05 8.08
C ARG A 291 23.32 -3.63 7.89
N PHE A 292 22.11 -3.34 8.38
CA PHE A 292 21.51 -2.03 8.20
C PHE A 292 20.36 -1.79 9.20
N GLY A 293 20.21 -0.54 9.58
CA GLY A 293 19.11 -0.01 10.38
C GLY A 293 19.11 1.51 10.39
N VAL A 294 18.00 2.10 10.77
CA VAL A 294 17.80 3.55 10.88
C VAL A 294 17.35 3.89 12.29
N LYS A 295 17.96 4.90 12.90
CA LYS A 295 17.62 5.31 14.26
C LYS A 295 16.20 5.84 14.34
N GLY A 296 15.40 5.29 15.25
CA GLY A 296 14.04 5.74 15.53
C GLY A 296 12.95 5.23 14.59
N TYR A 297 13.31 4.41 13.58
CA TYR A 297 12.36 3.87 12.63
C TYR A 297 12.66 2.40 12.31
N ASP A 298 11.62 1.65 12.00
CA ASP A 298 11.74 0.33 11.42
C ASP A 298 12.14 0.46 9.94
N ILE A 299 12.97 -0.44 9.48
CA ILE A 299 13.24 -0.55 8.04
C ILE A 299 12.16 -1.40 7.37
N GLY A 300 11.93 -1.09 6.08
CA GLY A 300 10.95 -1.81 5.27
C GLY A 300 11.58 -2.98 4.50
N ASP A 301 11.20 -3.08 3.24
CA ASP A 301 11.59 -4.18 2.35
C ASP A 301 12.98 -3.97 1.74
N ILE A 302 13.54 -5.05 1.18
CA ILE A 302 14.81 -5.05 0.46
C ILE A 302 14.62 -5.00 -1.04
N ILE A 303 15.51 -4.30 -1.72
CA ILE A 303 15.66 -4.32 -3.17
C ILE A 303 16.82 -5.24 -3.52
N ARG A 304 16.52 -6.33 -4.21
CA ARG A 304 17.54 -7.32 -4.59
C ARG A 304 18.48 -6.77 -5.64
N ASN A 305 19.72 -7.25 -5.66
CA ASN A 305 20.69 -7.00 -6.72
C ASN A 305 20.26 -7.64 -8.06
N ALA A 306 21.03 -7.46 -9.14
CA ALA A 306 20.68 -7.99 -10.48
C ALA A 306 20.62 -9.50 -10.53
N SER A 307 21.48 -10.22 -9.79
CA SER A 307 21.46 -11.68 -9.67
C SER A 307 20.34 -12.19 -8.75
N GLY A 308 19.81 -11.36 -7.85
CA GLY A 308 18.72 -11.73 -6.93
C GLY A 308 19.18 -12.42 -5.65
N ASP A 309 20.47 -12.42 -5.38
CA ASP A 309 21.13 -13.13 -4.30
C ASP A 309 21.88 -12.23 -3.30
N ASP A 310 21.69 -10.92 -3.41
CA ASP A 310 22.16 -9.92 -2.44
C ASP A 310 21.30 -8.65 -2.53
N VAL A 311 21.54 -7.68 -1.64
CA VAL A 311 20.77 -6.44 -1.51
C VAL A 311 21.41 -5.33 -2.31
N ALA A 312 20.65 -4.65 -3.16
CA ALA A 312 21.04 -3.43 -3.84
C ALA A 312 20.56 -2.17 -3.12
N GLY A 313 19.48 -2.26 -2.38
CA GLY A 313 18.91 -1.16 -1.64
C GLY A 313 17.90 -1.62 -0.60
N ILE A 314 17.53 -0.71 0.29
CA ILE A 314 16.58 -0.96 1.37
C ILE A 314 15.55 0.15 1.39
N TRP A 315 14.28 -0.21 1.45
CA TRP A 315 13.20 0.71 1.67
C TRP A 315 13.20 1.21 3.11
N VAL A 316 13.23 2.52 3.26
CA VAL A 316 13.15 3.20 4.54
C VAL A 316 12.04 4.22 4.49
N THR A 317 11.17 4.21 5.48
CA THR A 317 10.14 5.24 5.67
C THR A 317 10.40 5.94 7.01
N GLU A 318 11.05 7.08 6.91
CA GLU A 318 11.15 8.05 8.02
C GLU A 318 9.92 8.97 7.93
N ASP A 319 10.08 10.29 7.86
CA ASP A 319 8.97 11.19 7.52
C ASP A 319 8.52 11.00 6.07
N ARG A 320 9.46 10.64 5.19
CA ARG A 320 9.24 10.34 3.76
C ARG A 320 9.81 8.98 3.39
N PRO A 321 9.18 8.28 2.44
CA PRO A 321 9.75 7.05 1.91
C PRO A 321 10.96 7.37 1.04
N ARG A 322 12.05 6.65 1.23
CA ARG A 322 13.26 6.69 0.43
C ARG A 322 13.86 5.31 0.26
N ILE A 323 14.75 5.19 -0.70
CA ILE A 323 15.58 4.00 -0.85
C ILE A 323 16.99 4.35 -0.37
N GLN A 324 17.49 3.57 0.58
CA GLN A 324 18.91 3.56 0.89
C GLN A 324 19.61 2.61 -0.07
N TRP A 325 20.27 3.16 -1.06
CA TRP A 325 21.03 2.37 -2.02
C TRP A 325 22.33 1.86 -1.41
N LEU A 326 22.57 0.55 -1.55
CA LEU A 326 23.84 -0.11 -1.26
C LEU A 326 24.66 -0.33 -2.54
N ASP A 327 24.00 -0.36 -3.70
CA ASP A 327 24.63 -0.30 -5.02
C ASP A 327 25.15 1.13 -5.28
N ALA A 328 26.47 1.28 -5.37
CA ALA A 328 27.12 2.58 -5.52
C ALA A 328 26.68 3.34 -6.78
N GLY A 329 26.45 2.63 -7.90
CA GLY A 329 26.03 3.27 -9.16
C GLY A 329 24.58 3.77 -9.11
N LEU A 330 23.69 3.07 -8.41
CA LEU A 330 22.32 3.54 -8.18
C LEU A 330 22.28 4.68 -7.17
N ALA A 331 23.15 4.64 -6.13
CA ALA A 331 23.30 5.74 -5.18
C ALA A 331 23.77 7.05 -5.84
N GLU A 332 24.79 6.97 -6.70
CA GLU A 332 25.25 8.12 -7.49
C GLU A 332 24.15 8.66 -8.41
N THR A 333 23.40 7.77 -9.07
CA THR A 333 22.30 8.16 -9.95
C THR A 333 21.17 8.82 -9.17
N GLN A 334 20.82 8.31 -7.99
CA GLN A 334 19.81 8.93 -7.11
C GLN A 334 20.26 10.34 -6.68
N ALA A 335 21.53 10.49 -6.31
CA ALA A 335 22.08 11.80 -5.92
C ALA A 335 22.03 12.84 -7.07
N LEU A 336 22.20 12.39 -8.33
CA LEU A 336 22.01 13.26 -9.50
C LEU A 336 20.55 13.72 -9.62
N PHE A 337 19.59 12.84 -9.42
CA PHE A 337 18.16 13.20 -9.44
C PHE A 337 17.82 14.16 -8.30
N ASP A 338 18.27 13.89 -7.09
CA ASP A 338 18.03 14.74 -5.93
C ASP A 338 18.58 16.17 -6.14
N LYS A 339 19.72 16.28 -6.79
CA LYS A 339 20.29 17.58 -7.19
C LYS A 339 19.45 18.28 -8.26
N ALA A 340 18.87 17.54 -9.20
CA ALA A 340 18.15 18.09 -10.35
C ALA A 340 16.73 18.56 -10.00
N VAL A 341 15.99 17.79 -9.18
CA VAL A 341 14.55 18.06 -8.90
C VAL A 341 14.25 18.33 -7.42
N GLY A 342 15.27 18.30 -6.56
CA GLY A 342 15.14 18.44 -5.11
C GLY A 342 15.18 17.11 -4.37
N ALA A 343 15.81 17.09 -3.21
CA ALA A 343 15.97 15.90 -2.38
C ALA A 343 14.62 15.24 -2.03
N GLY A 344 14.56 13.93 -2.23
CA GLY A 344 13.36 13.13 -1.96
C GLY A 344 12.18 13.37 -2.91
N ARG A 345 12.37 14.14 -4.00
CA ARG A 345 11.32 14.33 -5.03
C ARG A 345 11.43 13.35 -6.18
N ALA A 346 12.60 12.76 -6.42
CA ALA A 346 12.80 11.71 -7.40
C ALA A 346 13.02 10.37 -6.70
N ARG A 347 12.50 9.31 -7.28
CA ARG A 347 12.68 7.95 -6.80
C ARG A 347 12.81 6.99 -7.98
N ILE A 348 13.89 6.20 -8.02
CA ILE A 348 14.02 5.10 -8.97
C ILE A 348 13.00 4.04 -8.57
N VAL A 349 12.06 3.71 -9.45
CA VAL A 349 10.94 2.80 -9.14
C VAL A 349 11.06 1.46 -9.85
N ASP A 350 11.80 1.42 -10.99
CA ASP A 350 12.09 0.17 -11.68
C ASP A 350 13.27 0.35 -12.65
N TRP A 351 13.79 -0.76 -13.20
CA TRP A 351 14.95 -0.79 -14.10
C TRP A 351 14.94 -2.01 -15.03
N ASP A 352 15.69 -1.91 -16.12
CA ASP A 352 16.02 -3.05 -16.98
C ASP A 352 17.00 -4.03 -16.31
N GLN A 353 17.15 -5.24 -16.86
CA GLN A 353 18.03 -6.26 -16.26
C GLN A 353 19.48 -5.79 -16.13
N SER A 354 19.96 -4.92 -17.02
CA SER A 354 21.31 -4.35 -16.98
C SER A 354 21.47 -3.17 -16.02
N ARG A 355 20.36 -2.64 -15.47
CA ARG A 355 20.29 -1.43 -14.64
C ARG A 355 20.88 -0.18 -15.31
N THR A 356 20.85 -0.16 -16.62
CA THR A 356 21.24 1.03 -17.40
C THR A 356 20.05 1.90 -17.75
N LYS A 357 18.85 1.31 -17.83
CA LYS A 357 17.60 2.01 -18.12
C LYS A 357 16.71 1.97 -16.90
N LEU A 358 16.32 3.14 -16.44
CA LEU A 358 15.62 3.32 -15.18
C LEU A 358 14.26 3.97 -15.42
N LEU A 359 13.26 3.56 -14.65
CA LEU A 359 12.04 4.31 -14.43
C LEU A 359 12.20 5.16 -13.18
N VAL A 360 11.87 6.43 -13.31
CA VAL A 360 11.99 7.41 -12.23
C VAL A 360 10.64 8.07 -12.02
N PHE A 361 10.11 7.95 -10.82
CA PHE A 361 8.98 8.74 -10.36
C PHE A 361 9.50 10.09 -9.86
N VAL A 362 8.89 11.18 -10.33
CA VAL A 362 9.15 12.53 -9.83
C VAL A 362 7.85 13.13 -9.31
N GLY A 363 7.84 13.47 -8.03
CA GLY A 363 6.66 13.99 -7.34
C GLY A 363 7.00 14.44 -5.93
N GLY A 364 6.00 14.49 -5.08
CA GLY A 364 6.16 14.85 -3.68
C GLY A 364 4.81 14.81 -2.97
N PRO A 365 4.78 15.10 -1.67
CA PRO A 365 3.54 15.10 -0.93
C PRO A 365 2.54 16.19 -1.39
N ASP A 366 3.02 17.20 -2.10
CA ASP A 366 2.26 18.31 -2.69
C ASP A 366 1.96 18.15 -4.19
N GLN A 367 2.31 17.01 -4.80
CA GLN A 367 2.12 16.75 -6.23
C GLN A 367 1.74 15.29 -6.50
N ALA A 368 0.79 15.06 -7.40
CA ALA A 368 0.40 13.72 -7.85
C ALA A 368 1.54 12.97 -8.57
N GLY A 369 2.51 13.71 -9.14
CA GLY A 369 3.73 13.18 -9.72
C GLY A 369 3.62 12.73 -11.18
N SER A 370 4.76 12.26 -11.69
CA SER A 370 4.95 11.83 -13.07
C SER A 370 6.07 10.81 -13.18
N TYR A 371 6.04 10.02 -14.23
CA TYR A 371 7.03 8.99 -14.50
C TYR A 371 7.92 9.37 -15.66
N TYR A 372 9.21 9.11 -15.52
CA TYR A 372 10.24 9.40 -16.49
C TYR A 372 11.06 8.15 -16.79
N TYR A 373 11.57 8.11 -17.99
CA TYR A 373 12.61 7.17 -18.39
C TYR A 373 13.97 7.87 -18.34
N PHE A 374 14.99 7.16 -17.87
CA PHE A 374 16.37 7.60 -17.83
C PHE A 374 17.30 6.50 -18.33
N ASN A 375 18.27 6.86 -19.21
CA ASN A 375 19.29 5.94 -19.71
C ASN A 375 20.66 6.37 -19.25
N ARG A 376 21.24 5.66 -18.31
CA ARG A 376 22.57 5.93 -17.74
C ARG A 376 23.70 5.81 -18.76
N ALA A 377 23.55 4.97 -19.82
CA ALA A 377 24.59 4.70 -20.80
C ALA A 377 24.58 5.64 -22.01
N GLY A 378 23.50 6.35 -22.24
CA GLY A 378 23.28 7.01 -23.55
C GLY A 378 22.80 8.44 -23.51
N GLY A 379 22.87 9.12 -22.40
CA GLY A 379 22.51 10.54 -22.37
C GLY A 379 21.67 10.97 -21.17
N ASP A 380 21.82 12.17 -20.84
CA ASP A 380 21.65 12.74 -19.52
C ASP A 380 20.30 13.44 -19.32
N SER A 381 19.23 13.05 -20.00
CA SER A 381 17.92 13.68 -19.85
C SER A 381 16.85 12.70 -19.39
N LEU A 382 16.10 13.11 -18.37
CA LEU A 382 14.84 12.47 -18.02
C LEU A 382 13.82 12.70 -19.15
N LYS A 383 13.28 11.62 -19.72
CA LYS A 383 12.23 11.68 -20.73
C LYS A 383 10.89 11.38 -20.06
N LEU A 384 9.98 12.33 -20.09
CA LEU A 384 8.62 12.15 -19.57
C LEU A 384 7.93 10.98 -20.29
N ILE A 385 7.38 10.05 -19.50
CA ILE A 385 6.53 8.96 -19.98
C ILE A 385 5.06 9.36 -19.83
N ALA A 386 4.64 9.62 -18.58
CA ALA A 386 3.25 9.95 -18.25
C ALA A 386 3.15 10.74 -16.95
N PHE A 387 2.08 11.48 -16.81
CA PHE A 387 1.65 12.00 -15.50
C PHE A 387 0.84 10.92 -14.77
N SER A 388 0.99 10.85 -13.45
CA SER A 388 0.14 9.98 -12.63
C SER A 388 -1.33 10.39 -12.75
N ASP A 389 -1.58 11.70 -12.83
CA ASP A 389 -2.90 12.26 -13.03
C ASP A 389 -2.85 13.41 -14.03
N GLU A 390 -3.60 13.29 -15.12
CA GLU A 390 -3.62 14.29 -16.21
C GLU A 390 -4.33 15.60 -15.82
N LYS A 391 -5.30 15.56 -14.90
CA LYS A 391 -6.01 16.75 -14.43
C LYS A 391 -5.22 17.54 -13.40
N LEU A 392 -4.47 16.83 -12.55
CA LEU A 392 -3.67 17.40 -11.48
C LEU A 392 -2.22 17.65 -11.87
N LYS A 393 -1.83 17.31 -13.10
CA LYS A 393 -0.44 17.42 -13.59
C LYS A 393 0.15 18.81 -13.41
N MET A 394 1.46 18.85 -13.16
CA MET A 394 2.27 20.07 -13.06
C MET A 394 1.80 21.05 -11.98
N ARG A 395 0.92 20.66 -11.09
CA ARG A 395 0.40 21.54 -10.02
C ARG A 395 1.01 21.18 -8.68
N HIS A 396 1.31 22.20 -7.91
CA HIS A 396 1.65 22.09 -6.49
C HIS A 396 0.43 22.45 -5.65
N PHE A 397 0.08 21.56 -4.77
CA PHE A 397 -1.05 21.70 -3.86
C PHE A 397 -0.60 22.12 -2.45
N SER A 398 -1.20 21.59 -1.43
CA SER A 398 -0.98 21.93 -0.03
C SER A 398 0.32 21.38 0.50
N ALA A 399 1.03 22.17 1.30
CA ALA A 399 2.26 21.75 1.96
C ALA A 399 1.98 20.66 3.00
N VAL A 400 2.86 19.66 3.05
CA VAL A 400 2.78 18.52 3.98
C VAL A 400 4.06 18.47 4.78
N SER A 401 3.96 18.24 6.08
CA SER A 401 5.09 18.12 7.00
C SER A 401 4.77 17.18 8.14
N THR A 402 5.79 16.51 8.66
CA THR A 402 5.69 15.75 9.90
C THR A 402 5.79 16.69 11.10
N ILE A 403 4.94 16.49 12.08
CA ILE A 403 4.97 17.14 13.39
C ILE A 403 5.02 16.07 14.48
N HIS A 404 5.47 16.47 15.67
CA HIS A 404 5.45 15.64 16.86
C HIS A 404 4.67 16.35 17.96
N TYR A 405 3.91 15.60 18.74
CA TYR A 405 3.25 16.10 19.94
C TYR A 405 3.27 15.08 21.07
N ALA A 406 3.29 15.56 22.28
CA ALA A 406 3.17 14.70 23.45
C ALA A 406 1.69 14.36 23.69
N ALA A 407 1.37 13.07 23.77
CA ALA A 407 0.11 12.62 24.33
C ALA A 407 0.01 13.02 25.82
N ARG A 408 -1.18 13.03 26.39
CA ARG A 408 -1.43 13.42 27.79
C ARG A 408 -0.66 12.60 28.82
N ASP A 409 -0.22 11.39 28.46
CA ASP A 409 0.63 10.52 29.30
C ASP A 409 2.14 10.66 28.97
N GLY A 410 2.50 11.61 28.11
CA GLY A 410 3.88 11.94 27.75
C GLY A 410 4.47 11.16 26.59
N MET A 411 3.71 10.22 25.97
CA MET A 411 4.17 9.51 24.79
C MET A 411 4.33 10.46 23.60
N ASP A 412 5.46 10.39 22.89
CA ASP A 412 5.67 11.14 21.64
C ASP A 412 4.88 10.51 20.50
N ILE A 413 4.02 11.29 19.86
CA ILE A 413 3.18 10.84 18.76
C ILE A 413 3.56 11.64 17.49
N PRO A 414 4.10 10.96 16.46
CA PRO A 414 4.30 11.58 15.15
C PRO A 414 2.96 11.78 14.43
N ALA A 415 2.83 12.85 13.65
CA ALA A 415 1.65 13.08 12.82
C ALA A 415 2.02 13.79 11.52
N VAL A 416 1.28 13.52 10.46
CA VAL A 416 1.40 14.24 9.20
C VAL A 416 0.40 15.39 9.19
N LEU A 417 0.89 16.60 8.92
CA LEU A 417 0.08 17.83 8.85
C LEU A 417 0.08 18.37 7.44
N THR A 418 -1.10 18.49 6.84
CA THR A 418 -1.33 19.16 5.56
C THR A 418 -2.02 20.51 5.80
N LEU A 419 -1.39 21.61 5.37
CA LEU A 419 -1.92 22.96 5.54
C LEU A 419 -2.47 23.50 4.22
N PRO A 420 -3.65 24.14 4.23
CA PRO A 420 -4.29 24.64 3.02
C PRO A 420 -3.44 25.73 2.35
N LYS A 421 -3.21 25.56 1.05
CA LYS A 421 -2.38 26.47 0.26
C LYS A 421 -2.96 27.88 0.24
N GLY A 422 -2.11 28.89 0.47
CA GLY A 422 -2.50 30.31 0.41
C GLY A 422 -3.26 30.82 1.63
N ARG A 423 -3.38 30.02 2.70
CA ARG A 423 -3.94 30.45 3.98
C ARG A 423 -2.86 30.43 5.06
N GLU A 424 -2.91 31.41 5.95
CA GLU A 424 -2.08 31.42 7.15
C GLU A 424 -2.52 30.29 8.09
N ALA A 425 -1.57 29.61 8.72
CA ALA A 425 -1.85 28.57 9.71
C ALA A 425 -2.31 29.19 11.04
N LYS A 426 -3.49 29.80 11.03
CA LYS A 426 -4.08 30.50 12.17
C LYS A 426 -5.59 30.33 12.19
N ASN A 427 -6.11 29.80 13.28
CA ASN A 427 -7.54 29.57 13.49
C ASN A 427 -8.23 28.82 12.33
N LEU A 428 -7.54 27.89 11.67
CA LEU A 428 -8.08 27.10 10.56
C LEU A 428 -9.13 26.10 11.05
N PRO A 429 -10.14 25.76 10.24
CA PRO A 429 -10.95 24.58 10.48
C PRO A 429 -10.08 23.34 10.28
N LEU A 430 -10.28 22.31 11.13
CA LEU A 430 -9.46 21.09 11.14
C LEU A 430 -10.27 19.86 10.74
N ILE A 431 -9.64 19.00 9.96
CA ILE A 431 -10.02 17.59 9.81
C ILE A 431 -8.97 16.73 10.50
N LEU A 432 -9.39 15.98 11.50
CA LEU A 432 -8.62 14.92 12.12
C LEU A 432 -8.84 13.66 11.29
N LEU A 433 -7.77 13.11 10.68
CA LEU A 433 -7.84 12.02 9.71
C LEU A 433 -7.02 10.80 10.20
N PRO A 434 -7.54 10.00 11.15
CA PRO A 434 -6.85 8.77 11.57
C PRO A 434 -6.83 7.72 10.47
N HIS A 435 -5.68 7.08 10.28
CA HIS A 435 -5.50 6.01 9.30
C HIS A 435 -6.24 4.72 9.70
N GLY A 436 -6.38 3.82 8.73
CA GLY A 436 -6.87 2.46 8.92
C GLY A 436 -5.83 1.51 9.53
N GLY A 437 -6.17 0.25 9.69
CA GLY A 437 -5.29 -0.78 10.24
C GLY A 437 -5.80 -1.34 11.57
N PRO A 438 -5.37 -0.88 12.77
CA PRO A 438 -4.54 0.27 13.09
C PRO A 438 -3.03 0.08 12.93
N GLN A 439 -2.57 -1.15 12.76
CA GLN A 439 -1.16 -1.48 12.50
C GLN A 439 -0.79 -1.05 11.07
N SER A 440 -0.68 0.24 10.88
CA SER A 440 -0.32 0.97 9.68
C SER A 440 0.34 2.28 10.09
N ARG A 441 0.65 3.16 9.14
CA ARG A 441 1.14 4.51 9.42
C ARG A 441 0.89 5.45 8.25
N ASP A 442 0.79 6.75 8.56
CA ASP A 442 0.89 7.83 7.60
C ASP A 442 2.33 8.38 7.53
N PHE A 443 2.69 8.94 6.39
CA PHE A 443 3.97 9.60 6.13
C PHE A 443 3.80 10.68 5.05
N GLU A 444 4.80 11.52 4.86
CA GLU A 444 4.74 12.60 3.86
C GLU A 444 4.73 12.04 2.44
N GLN A 445 3.53 11.87 1.90
CA GLN A 445 3.27 11.44 0.52
C GLN A 445 2.08 12.18 -0.07
N TRP A 446 1.85 11.99 -1.36
CA TRP A 446 0.60 12.41 -1.99
C TRP A 446 -0.57 11.58 -1.45
N ASP A 447 -1.42 12.24 -0.66
CA ASP A 447 -2.68 11.68 -0.17
C ASP A 447 -3.83 12.45 -0.79
N TRP A 448 -4.62 11.79 -1.63
CA TRP A 448 -5.70 12.42 -2.37
C TRP A 448 -6.83 12.94 -1.47
N ILE A 449 -7.09 12.29 -0.33
CA ILE A 449 -8.12 12.73 0.65
C ILE A 449 -7.61 13.98 1.37
N ALA A 450 -6.41 13.91 1.95
CA ALA A 450 -5.84 15.05 2.67
C ALA A 450 -5.66 16.26 1.77
N GLN A 451 -5.20 16.07 0.53
CA GLN A 451 -5.03 17.15 -0.44
C GLN A 451 -6.36 17.73 -0.91
N ALA A 452 -7.40 16.91 -1.13
CA ALA A 452 -8.74 17.38 -1.47
C ALA A 452 -9.35 18.23 -0.35
N LEU A 453 -9.21 17.79 0.91
CA LEU A 453 -9.71 18.52 2.08
C LEU A 453 -8.93 19.81 2.29
N ALA A 454 -7.61 19.80 2.15
CA ALA A 454 -6.78 21.00 2.25
C ALA A 454 -7.05 21.97 1.09
N PHE A 455 -7.34 21.48 -0.11
CA PHE A 455 -7.80 22.29 -1.25
C PHE A 455 -9.12 23.02 -0.93
N ARG A 456 -9.99 22.41 -0.10
CA ARG A 456 -11.23 23.05 0.40
C ARG A 456 -11.00 24.04 1.53
N GLY A 457 -9.75 24.19 2.03
CA GLY A 457 -9.38 25.19 3.04
C GLY A 457 -9.24 24.64 4.45
N TYR A 458 -9.29 23.33 4.67
CA TYR A 458 -9.07 22.70 5.97
C TYR A 458 -7.58 22.46 6.23
N ALA A 459 -7.14 22.64 7.48
CA ALA A 459 -5.97 21.93 7.97
C ALA A 459 -6.34 20.45 8.13
N VAL A 460 -5.43 19.54 7.78
CA VAL A 460 -5.64 18.09 7.94
C VAL A 460 -4.51 17.53 8.77
N VAL A 461 -4.81 16.84 9.86
CA VAL A 461 -3.81 16.15 10.68
C VAL A 461 -4.07 14.64 10.68
N GLN A 462 -3.03 13.87 10.42
CA GLN A 462 -3.04 12.41 10.34
C GLN A 462 -2.09 11.85 11.43
N PRO A 463 -2.58 11.62 12.66
CA PRO A 463 -1.75 11.09 13.74
C PRO A 463 -1.35 9.64 13.51
N ASN A 464 -0.08 9.32 13.74
CA ASN A 464 0.41 7.96 13.92
C ASN A 464 0.29 7.59 15.42
N PHE A 465 -0.96 7.42 15.86
CA PHE A 465 -1.32 7.12 17.24
C PHE A 465 -0.67 5.82 17.72
N ARG A 466 -0.58 5.61 19.06
CA ARG A 466 -0.04 4.35 19.60
C ARG A 466 -0.66 3.13 18.94
N GLY A 467 0.13 2.11 18.65
CA GLY A 467 -0.28 0.94 17.84
C GLY A 467 -0.01 1.08 16.35
N SER A 468 0.47 2.25 15.88
CA SER A 468 0.97 2.42 14.50
C SER A 468 2.31 1.71 14.31
N THR A 469 2.57 1.24 13.08
CA THR A 469 3.82 0.54 12.70
C THR A 469 4.91 1.50 12.25
N GLY A 470 6.16 1.02 12.22
CA GLY A 470 7.29 1.77 11.69
C GLY A 470 8.01 2.66 12.71
N PHE A 471 7.58 2.64 13.97
CA PHE A 471 8.14 3.42 15.07
C PHE A 471 8.68 2.53 16.21
N GLY A 472 8.97 1.26 15.89
CA GLY A 472 9.47 0.26 16.82
C GLY A 472 8.39 -0.42 17.65
N THR A 473 8.79 -1.54 18.27
CA THR A 473 7.91 -2.42 19.07
C THR A 473 7.22 -1.69 20.22
N LYS A 474 7.91 -0.78 20.90
CA LYS A 474 7.32 -0.03 22.03
C LYS A 474 6.11 0.82 21.60
N HIS A 475 6.19 1.46 20.43
CA HIS A 475 5.07 2.25 19.90
C HIS A 475 3.91 1.35 19.47
N LEU A 476 4.22 0.22 18.83
CA LEU A 476 3.25 -0.77 18.38
C LEU A 476 2.50 -1.39 19.58
N GLU A 477 3.22 -1.89 20.57
CA GLU A 477 2.66 -2.56 21.76
C GLU A 477 1.87 -1.61 22.68
N ALA A 478 2.22 -0.31 22.69
CA ALA A 478 1.46 0.69 23.44
C ALA A 478 -0.01 0.80 22.99
N GLY A 479 -0.36 0.29 21.80
CA GLY A 479 -1.74 0.17 21.32
C GLY A 479 -2.49 -1.07 21.78
N GLU A 480 -1.81 -2.05 22.43
CA GLU A 480 -2.48 -3.25 22.90
C GLU A 480 -3.44 -2.94 24.07
N GLY A 481 -4.66 -3.45 23.98
CA GLY A 481 -5.71 -3.15 24.96
C GLY A 481 -6.33 -1.76 24.85
N GLU A 482 -5.87 -0.91 23.94
CA GLU A 482 -6.18 0.52 23.93
C GLU A 482 -7.11 0.98 22.79
N TRP A 483 -7.72 0.05 22.04
CA TRP A 483 -8.71 0.41 21.02
C TRP A 483 -9.89 1.18 21.61
N GLY A 484 -10.13 2.39 21.10
CA GLY A 484 -11.19 3.29 21.57
C GLY A 484 -10.95 3.88 22.96
N LEU A 485 -9.78 3.65 23.54
CA LEU A 485 -9.31 4.17 24.82
C LEU A 485 -8.17 5.18 24.61
N LYS A 486 -6.92 4.87 24.99
CA LYS A 486 -5.78 5.79 24.81
C LYS A 486 -5.46 6.08 23.33
N MET A 487 -5.67 5.13 22.42
CA MET A 487 -5.54 5.40 20.99
C MET A 487 -6.49 6.51 20.53
N GLN A 488 -7.68 6.61 21.13
CA GLN A 488 -8.62 7.71 20.88
C GLN A 488 -8.19 9.00 21.59
N ASP A 489 -7.52 8.89 22.76
CA ASP A 489 -6.97 10.05 23.47
C ASP A 489 -5.83 10.68 22.68
N ASP A 490 -4.94 9.88 22.06
CA ASP A 490 -3.87 10.38 21.19
C ASP A 490 -4.44 11.25 20.04
N LEU A 491 -5.58 10.85 19.47
CA LEU A 491 -6.26 11.63 18.42
C LEU A 491 -6.76 12.98 18.95
N ASN A 492 -7.32 13.00 20.17
CA ASN A 492 -7.77 14.24 20.81
C ASN A 492 -6.61 15.16 21.15
N ASP A 493 -5.47 14.58 21.58
CA ASP A 493 -4.28 15.34 21.97
C ASP A 493 -3.61 16.02 20.77
N ALA A 494 -3.73 15.47 19.55
CA ALA A 494 -3.34 16.14 18.30
C ALA A 494 -4.12 17.45 18.08
N VAL A 495 -5.43 17.42 18.33
CA VAL A 495 -6.28 18.61 18.23
C VAL A 495 -5.87 19.66 19.25
N ASP A 496 -5.68 19.24 20.52
CA ASP A 496 -5.29 20.13 21.62
C ASP A 496 -3.91 20.77 21.36
N HIS A 497 -2.95 20.00 20.82
CA HIS A 497 -1.64 20.52 20.43
C HIS A 497 -1.70 21.61 19.35
N LEU A 498 -2.46 21.38 18.28
CA LEU A 498 -2.60 22.37 17.20
C LEU A 498 -3.38 23.61 17.64
N ALA A 499 -4.38 23.43 18.50
CA ALA A 499 -5.15 24.52 19.10
C ALA A 499 -4.26 25.38 20.02
N ALA A 500 -3.45 24.77 20.88
CA ALA A 500 -2.51 25.46 21.74
C ALA A 500 -1.46 26.29 20.97
N LYS A 501 -1.10 25.86 19.74
CA LYS A 501 -0.26 26.63 18.82
C LYS A 501 -1.02 27.74 18.08
N GLY A 502 -2.33 27.85 18.26
CA GLY A 502 -3.17 28.84 17.56
C GLY A 502 -3.34 28.56 16.06
N MET A 503 -2.95 27.37 15.59
CA MET A 503 -3.01 27.00 14.18
C MET A 503 -4.44 26.70 13.73
N ILE A 504 -5.24 26.12 14.60
CA ILE A 504 -6.63 25.71 14.34
C ILE A 504 -7.60 26.32 15.36
N ASP A 505 -8.86 26.41 14.96
CA ASP A 505 -9.96 26.72 15.89
C ASP A 505 -10.51 25.40 16.47
N PRO A 506 -10.35 25.15 17.80
CA PRO A 506 -10.83 23.92 18.43
C PRO A 506 -12.35 23.74 18.39
N LYS A 507 -13.10 24.79 18.03
CA LYS A 507 -14.55 24.73 17.83
C LYS A 507 -14.95 24.34 16.41
N ARG A 508 -13.97 24.22 15.50
CA ARG A 508 -14.17 23.92 14.07
C ARG A 508 -13.42 22.67 13.66
N VAL A 509 -13.68 21.57 14.37
CA VAL A 509 -13.00 20.27 14.16
C VAL A 509 -14.01 19.21 13.73
N CYS A 510 -13.74 18.50 12.65
CA CYS A 510 -14.41 17.25 12.32
C CYS A 510 -13.39 16.11 12.27
N ILE A 511 -13.85 14.87 12.50
CA ILE A 511 -13.05 13.67 12.34
C ILE A 511 -13.55 12.88 11.13
N LEU A 512 -12.63 12.42 10.29
CA LEU A 512 -12.89 11.59 9.12
C LEU A 512 -11.92 10.42 9.12
N GLY A 513 -12.38 9.20 8.85
CA GLY A 513 -11.48 8.07 8.71
C GLY A 513 -12.11 6.89 8.00
N ALA A 514 -11.26 5.97 7.57
CA ALA A 514 -11.65 4.75 6.87
C ALA A 514 -11.23 3.50 7.67
N SER A 515 -12.02 2.41 7.59
CA SER A 515 -11.72 1.15 8.26
C SER A 515 -11.56 1.33 9.78
N TYR A 516 -10.39 1.06 10.38
CA TYR A 516 -10.12 1.42 11.77
C TYR A 516 -10.33 2.93 12.02
N GLY A 517 -9.85 3.80 11.12
CA GLY A 517 -10.11 5.25 11.21
C GLY A 517 -11.60 5.59 11.19
N GLY A 518 -12.41 4.82 10.44
CA GLY A 518 -13.87 4.92 10.44
C GLY A 518 -14.50 4.48 11.77
N TYR A 519 -13.94 3.44 12.41
CA TYR A 519 -14.27 3.08 13.79
C TYR A 519 -13.93 4.23 14.75
N ALA A 520 -12.71 4.80 14.64
CA ALA A 520 -12.27 5.91 15.48
C ALA A 520 -13.18 7.15 15.31
N ALA A 521 -13.66 7.44 14.09
CA ALA A 521 -14.61 8.52 13.83
C ALA A 521 -15.97 8.26 14.51
N MET A 522 -16.50 7.04 14.44
CA MET A 522 -17.73 6.67 15.15
C MET A 522 -17.53 6.73 16.67
N ARG A 523 -16.37 6.26 17.18
CA ARG A 523 -16.03 6.29 18.59
C ARG A 523 -15.90 7.72 19.11
N ALA A 524 -15.30 8.63 18.32
CA ALA A 524 -15.23 10.05 18.65
C ALA A 524 -16.61 10.69 18.75
N ALA A 525 -17.50 10.43 17.77
CA ALA A 525 -18.86 10.93 17.80
C ALA A 525 -19.66 10.44 19.00
N GLN A 526 -19.38 9.24 19.46
CA GLN A 526 -20.03 8.60 20.62
C GLN A 526 -19.40 9.05 21.95
N ARG A 527 -18.06 8.95 22.08
CA ARG A 527 -17.35 9.18 23.37
C ARG A 527 -17.04 10.66 23.61
N ASP A 528 -16.60 11.35 22.54
CA ASP A 528 -16.00 12.69 22.60
C ASP A 528 -16.83 13.74 21.84
N GLY A 529 -18.13 13.53 21.69
CA GLY A 529 -19.01 14.29 20.80
C GLY A 529 -19.00 15.81 21.00
N GLY A 530 -18.73 16.30 22.22
CA GLY A 530 -18.62 17.73 22.48
C GLY A 530 -17.40 18.42 21.84
N ARG A 531 -16.42 17.65 21.34
CA ARG A 531 -15.18 18.15 20.72
C ARG A 531 -15.31 18.32 19.20
N PHE A 532 -16.25 17.62 18.57
CA PHE A 532 -16.34 17.54 17.12
C PHE A 532 -17.64 18.16 16.60
N ARG A 533 -17.53 18.95 15.54
CA ARG A 533 -18.69 19.49 14.80
C ARG A 533 -19.36 18.41 13.97
N CYS A 534 -18.58 17.47 13.44
CA CYS A 534 -19.07 16.35 12.67
C CYS A 534 -18.08 15.19 12.66
N ALA A 535 -18.58 13.99 12.32
CA ALA A 535 -17.79 12.79 12.11
C ALA A 535 -18.16 12.14 10.76
N ILE A 536 -17.18 11.56 10.10
CA ILE A 536 -17.34 10.87 8.81
C ILE A 536 -16.62 9.53 8.90
N SER A 537 -17.37 8.46 8.69
CA SER A 537 -16.86 7.08 8.72
C SER A 537 -17.04 6.41 7.37
N TYR A 538 -15.95 6.02 6.74
CA TYR A 538 -15.96 5.14 5.58
C TYR A 538 -15.60 3.72 5.99
N ALA A 539 -16.45 2.73 5.66
CA ALA A 539 -16.21 1.31 5.89
C ALA A 539 -15.76 0.98 7.34
N GLY A 540 -16.26 1.72 8.33
CA GLY A 540 -15.83 1.60 9.73
C GLY A 540 -16.47 0.42 10.45
N VAL A 541 -15.71 -0.16 11.41
CA VAL A 541 -16.22 -1.20 12.31
C VAL A 541 -17.05 -0.57 13.42
N SER A 542 -18.34 -0.86 13.50
CA SER A 542 -19.23 -0.33 14.55
C SER A 542 -19.41 -1.28 15.74
N ASP A 543 -19.17 -2.58 15.54
CA ASP A 543 -19.31 -3.63 16.55
C ASP A 543 -18.17 -4.65 16.41
N LEU A 544 -17.23 -4.65 17.35
CA LEU A 544 -16.07 -5.55 17.35
C LEU A 544 -16.46 -7.01 17.54
N GLY A 545 -17.52 -7.28 18.31
CA GLY A 545 -18.04 -8.63 18.49
C GLY A 545 -18.63 -9.22 17.20
N ARG A 546 -19.28 -8.38 16.39
CA ARG A 546 -19.76 -8.79 15.04
C ARG A 546 -18.60 -9.00 14.09
N MET A 547 -17.58 -8.15 14.15
CA MET A 547 -16.37 -8.29 13.33
C MET A 547 -15.65 -9.60 13.65
N ALA A 548 -15.41 -9.90 14.92
CA ALA A 548 -14.81 -11.15 15.37
C ALA A 548 -15.60 -12.41 14.93
N ARG A 549 -16.93 -12.32 14.89
CA ARG A 549 -17.79 -13.43 14.36
C ARG A 549 -17.68 -13.56 12.85
N TYR A 550 -17.57 -12.45 12.13
CA TYR A 550 -17.38 -12.48 10.68
C TYR A 550 -16.03 -13.12 10.34
N ASP A 551 -14.95 -12.66 10.97
CA ASP A 551 -13.61 -13.18 10.72
C ASP A 551 -13.45 -14.65 11.19
N SER A 552 -14.26 -15.13 12.16
CA SER A 552 -14.20 -16.52 12.61
C SER A 552 -14.63 -17.54 11.55
N LYS A 553 -15.17 -17.10 10.42
CA LYS A 553 -15.49 -17.95 9.27
C LYS A 553 -14.24 -18.31 8.43
N PHE A 554 -13.15 -17.56 8.57
CA PHE A 554 -11.93 -17.80 7.84
C PHE A 554 -10.99 -18.73 8.61
N LEU A 555 -10.04 -19.35 7.91
CA LEU A 555 -9.10 -20.31 8.49
C LEU A 555 -8.34 -19.75 9.70
N GLU A 556 -7.90 -18.50 9.63
CA GLU A 556 -7.18 -17.79 10.72
C GLU A 556 -8.12 -17.05 11.68
N GLY A 557 -9.39 -17.36 11.66
CA GLY A 557 -10.39 -16.62 12.45
C GLY A 557 -10.18 -16.72 13.96
N ALA A 558 -9.60 -17.81 14.45
CA ALA A 558 -9.27 -17.98 15.87
C ALA A 558 -8.11 -17.05 16.30
N GLU A 559 -7.08 -16.94 15.46
CA GLU A 559 -5.93 -16.04 15.64
C GLU A 559 -6.38 -14.58 15.57
N PHE A 560 -7.17 -14.25 14.56
CA PHE A 560 -7.73 -12.91 14.42
C PHE A 560 -8.55 -12.50 15.65
N LYS A 561 -9.42 -13.39 16.13
CA LYS A 561 -10.22 -13.13 17.33
C LYS A 561 -9.34 -12.95 18.58
N GLN A 562 -8.28 -13.75 18.73
CA GLN A 562 -7.32 -13.59 19.84
C GLN A 562 -6.58 -12.26 19.71
N SER A 563 -6.05 -11.94 18.54
CA SER A 563 -5.38 -10.66 18.26
C SER A 563 -6.30 -9.47 18.55
N LEU A 564 -7.57 -9.54 18.08
CA LEU A 564 -8.52 -8.47 18.33
C LEU A 564 -8.82 -8.31 19.84
N ARG A 565 -8.86 -9.41 20.60
CA ARG A 565 -9.04 -9.35 22.06
C ARG A 565 -7.83 -8.79 22.80
N LYS A 566 -6.61 -8.99 22.32
CA LYS A 566 -5.43 -8.31 22.86
C LYS A 566 -5.56 -6.79 22.67
N LYS A 567 -6.04 -6.34 21.51
CA LYS A 567 -6.21 -4.93 21.15
C LYS A 567 -7.40 -4.26 21.84
N ALA A 568 -8.48 -5.01 22.07
CA ALA A 568 -9.70 -4.55 22.73
C ALA A 568 -10.25 -5.66 23.66
N PRO A 569 -9.84 -5.72 24.92
CA PRO A 569 -10.26 -6.78 25.86
C PRO A 569 -11.78 -6.85 26.06
N ASP A 570 -12.46 -5.72 26.12
CA ASP A 570 -13.93 -5.62 26.22
C ASP A 570 -14.51 -5.02 24.92
N PHE A 571 -14.96 -5.90 24.03
CA PHE A 571 -15.55 -5.49 22.75
C PHE A 571 -16.80 -4.62 22.92
N ASP A 572 -17.63 -4.91 23.92
CA ASP A 572 -18.89 -4.21 24.11
C ASP A 572 -18.66 -2.78 24.62
N ALA A 573 -17.71 -2.58 25.53
CA ALA A 573 -17.38 -1.26 26.08
C ALA A 573 -16.83 -0.27 25.02
N VAL A 574 -16.21 -0.77 23.97
CA VAL A 574 -15.58 0.07 22.95
C VAL A 574 -16.25 -0.02 21.56
N SER A 575 -17.38 -0.71 21.44
CA SER A 575 -18.17 -0.79 20.20
C SER A 575 -19.20 0.34 20.10
N PRO A 576 -19.05 1.30 19.17
CA PRO A 576 -19.99 2.44 19.06
C PRO A 576 -21.46 2.01 18.89
N LEU A 577 -21.72 0.88 18.22
CA LEU A 577 -23.05 0.34 18.00
C LEU A 577 -23.84 0.07 19.32
N ARG A 578 -23.12 -0.12 20.44
CA ARG A 578 -23.74 -0.42 21.76
C ARG A 578 -24.33 0.82 22.43
N PHE A 579 -23.90 2.02 22.00
CA PHE A 579 -24.19 3.28 22.69
C PHE A 579 -24.78 4.34 21.76
N PRO A 580 -25.82 4.04 20.94
CA PRO A 580 -26.34 4.98 19.97
C PRO A 580 -26.89 6.25 20.64
N GLU A 581 -27.36 6.17 21.88
CA GLU A 581 -27.90 7.31 22.67
C GLU A 581 -26.83 8.35 23.01
N GLN A 582 -25.56 7.95 23.09
CA GLN A 582 -24.45 8.84 23.45
C GLN A 582 -23.96 9.68 22.27
N PHE A 583 -24.38 9.37 21.03
CA PHE A 583 -24.01 10.18 19.88
C PHE A 583 -24.65 11.59 20.00
N SER A 584 -23.80 12.59 20.12
CA SER A 584 -24.20 14.01 20.12
C SER A 584 -23.70 14.78 18.90
N THR A 585 -22.76 14.19 18.15
CA THR A 585 -22.15 14.75 16.94
C THR A 585 -22.86 14.19 15.70
N PRO A 586 -23.27 15.02 14.72
CA PRO A 586 -23.74 14.57 13.43
C PRO A 586 -22.73 13.66 12.75
N ILE A 587 -23.18 12.53 12.18
CA ILE A 587 -22.29 11.56 11.55
C ILE A 587 -22.74 11.17 10.14
N LEU A 588 -21.78 11.14 9.20
CA LEU A 588 -21.91 10.56 7.87
C LEU A 588 -21.28 9.17 7.86
N LEU A 589 -22.06 8.17 7.46
CA LEU A 589 -21.62 6.79 7.26
C LEU A 589 -21.62 6.49 5.76
N ILE A 590 -20.48 6.14 5.19
CA ILE A 590 -20.34 5.70 3.80
C ILE A 590 -19.75 4.29 3.78
N HIS A 591 -20.31 3.37 2.96
CA HIS A 591 -19.81 2.00 2.91
C HIS A 591 -20.03 1.36 1.55
N GLY A 592 -19.02 0.65 1.06
CA GLY A 592 -19.12 -0.17 -0.14
C GLY A 592 -19.90 -1.46 0.12
N LYS A 593 -20.89 -1.75 -0.72
CA LYS A 593 -21.71 -2.98 -0.57
C LYS A 593 -20.90 -4.26 -0.79
N LEU A 594 -19.85 -4.17 -1.61
CA LEU A 594 -18.97 -5.31 -1.95
C LEU A 594 -17.73 -5.37 -1.05
N ASP A 595 -17.76 -4.70 0.09
CA ASP A 595 -16.66 -4.74 1.07
C ASP A 595 -16.58 -6.12 1.73
N LEU A 596 -15.51 -6.86 1.41
CA LEU A 596 -15.23 -8.18 1.97
C LEU A 596 -14.31 -8.10 3.21
N ARG A 597 -13.72 -6.93 3.51
CA ARG A 597 -12.85 -6.76 4.68
C ARG A 597 -13.65 -6.36 5.92
N VAL A 598 -14.52 -5.37 5.76
CA VAL A 598 -15.46 -4.93 6.80
C VAL A 598 -16.88 -5.04 6.22
N PRO A 599 -17.71 -5.99 6.68
CA PRO A 599 -19.03 -6.18 6.11
C PRO A 599 -19.90 -4.93 6.21
N VAL A 600 -20.62 -4.61 5.13
CA VAL A 600 -21.52 -3.43 5.04
C VAL A 600 -22.58 -3.39 6.16
N GLU A 601 -22.88 -4.55 6.75
CA GLU A 601 -23.76 -4.71 7.93
C GLU A 601 -23.27 -3.92 9.16
N GLN A 602 -21.99 -3.60 9.24
CA GLN A 602 -21.44 -2.73 10.28
C GLN A 602 -22.08 -1.33 10.19
N SER A 603 -22.07 -0.71 9.01
CA SER A 603 -22.68 0.62 8.80
C SER A 603 -24.21 0.57 8.75
N ARG A 604 -24.82 -0.45 8.13
CA ARG A 604 -26.27 -0.64 8.15
C ARG A 604 -26.81 -0.75 9.58
N GLY A 605 -26.15 -1.56 10.41
CA GLY A 605 -26.51 -1.72 11.81
C GLY A 605 -26.38 -0.42 12.60
N MET A 606 -25.31 0.34 12.37
CA MET A 606 -25.10 1.64 13.03
C MET A 606 -26.15 2.66 12.62
N ALA A 607 -26.44 2.79 11.32
CA ALA A 607 -27.48 3.67 10.82
C ALA A 607 -28.87 3.35 11.41
N ALA A 608 -29.22 2.05 11.49
CA ALA A 608 -30.47 1.62 12.10
C ALA A 608 -30.57 2.00 13.59
N ARG A 609 -29.48 1.85 14.35
CA ARG A 609 -29.43 2.20 15.77
C ARG A 609 -29.51 3.72 15.98
N LEU A 610 -28.80 4.50 15.19
CA LEU A 610 -28.85 5.96 15.24
C LEU A 610 -30.26 6.48 14.90
N LYS A 611 -30.92 5.88 13.91
CA LYS A 611 -32.33 6.17 13.57
C LYS A 611 -33.26 5.92 14.75
N ALA A 612 -33.14 4.75 15.37
CA ALA A 612 -33.97 4.37 16.51
C ALA A 612 -33.76 5.30 17.71
N ALA A 613 -32.53 5.78 17.93
CA ALA A 613 -32.16 6.73 18.99
C ALA A 613 -32.43 8.21 18.62
N GLY A 614 -33.03 8.51 17.46
CA GLY A 614 -33.34 9.88 17.03
C GLY A 614 -32.12 10.77 16.81
N LYS A 615 -30.98 10.19 16.42
CA LYS A 615 -29.70 10.92 16.24
C LYS A 615 -29.55 11.46 14.83
N THR A 616 -28.77 12.54 14.71
CA THR A 616 -28.47 13.14 13.41
C THR A 616 -27.43 12.32 12.68
N TYR A 617 -27.82 11.68 11.60
CA TYR A 617 -26.92 10.89 10.76
C TYR A 617 -27.32 10.96 9.28
N ARG A 618 -26.36 10.66 8.40
CA ARG A 618 -26.56 10.37 6.98
C ARG A 618 -25.91 9.02 6.67
N TYR A 619 -26.55 8.21 5.87
CA TYR A 619 -25.99 6.92 5.42
C TYR A 619 -26.01 6.85 3.90
N VAL A 620 -24.86 6.50 3.32
CA VAL A 620 -24.64 6.31 1.89
C VAL A 620 -24.03 4.94 1.67
N GLU A 621 -24.72 4.10 0.89
CA GLU A 621 -24.23 2.80 0.46
C GLU A 621 -23.80 2.87 -1.00
N GLN A 622 -22.56 2.47 -1.29
CA GLN A 622 -22.01 2.42 -2.64
C GLN A 622 -22.27 1.03 -3.24
N PRO A 623 -23.15 0.88 -4.25
CA PRO A 623 -23.62 -0.43 -4.70
C PRO A 623 -22.54 -1.36 -5.23
N LEU A 624 -21.47 -0.80 -5.80
CA LEU A 624 -20.33 -1.50 -6.38
C LEU A 624 -19.02 -1.16 -5.66
N GLY A 625 -19.09 -0.41 -4.55
CA GLY A 625 -17.94 -0.02 -3.76
C GLY A 625 -17.38 -1.20 -2.97
N ASP A 626 -16.06 -1.24 -2.87
CA ASP A 626 -15.28 -2.16 -2.06
C ASP A 626 -14.60 -1.45 -0.87
N HIS A 627 -13.69 -2.15 -0.18
CA HIS A 627 -12.94 -1.59 0.95
C HIS A 627 -11.88 -0.55 0.54
N HIS A 628 -11.36 -0.62 -0.68
CA HIS A 628 -10.12 0.03 -1.11
C HIS A 628 -10.29 1.20 -2.08
N PHE A 629 -11.51 1.66 -2.32
CA PHE A 629 -11.78 2.69 -3.31
C PHE A 629 -11.24 2.36 -4.71
N SER A 630 -11.44 1.13 -5.15
CA SER A 630 -10.91 0.66 -6.44
C SER A 630 -11.56 1.32 -7.66
N ARG A 631 -12.64 2.09 -7.48
CA ARG A 631 -13.41 2.73 -8.54
C ARG A 631 -13.43 4.25 -8.39
N ALA A 632 -13.18 4.96 -9.49
CA ALA A 632 -13.24 6.42 -9.50
C ALA A 632 -14.60 6.98 -9.06
N ALA A 633 -15.71 6.34 -9.49
CA ALA A 633 -17.06 6.76 -9.13
C ALA A 633 -17.29 6.77 -7.61
N ASP A 634 -16.78 5.74 -6.92
CA ASP A 634 -16.92 5.62 -5.46
C ASP A 634 -16.05 6.65 -4.72
N ARG A 635 -14.84 6.93 -5.21
CA ARG A 635 -13.96 8.00 -4.70
C ARG A 635 -14.59 9.37 -4.88
N ILE A 636 -15.11 9.66 -6.06
CA ILE A 636 -15.78 10.92 -6.39
C ILE A 636 -17.02 11.10 -5.51
N GLN A 637 -17.87 10.07 -5.41
CA GLN A 637 -19.06 10.11 -4.53
C GLN A 637 -18.65 10.34 -3.07
N PHE A 638 -17.61 9.64 -2.59
CA PHE A 638 -17.10 9.87 -1.23
C PHE A 638 -16.70 11.33 -0.99
N LEU A 639 -15.97 11.94 -1.92
CA LEU A 639 -15.58 13.35 -1.80
C LEU A 639 -16.77 14.29 -1.85
N GLN A 640 -17.73 14.05 -2.74
CA GLN A 640 -18.94 14.88 -2.87
C GLN A 640 -19.79 14.84 -1.60
N GLU A 641 -20.02 13.64 -1.06
CA GLU A 641 -20.77 13.45 0.18
C GLU A 641 -20.06 14.08 1.38
N THR A 642 -18.74 13.91 1.44
CA THR A 642 -17.88 14.51 2.47
C THR A 642 -17.92 16.04 2.39
N ASP A 643 -17.72 16.62 1.21
CA ASP A 643 -17.74 18.09 1.01
C ASP A 643 -19.12 18.68 1.37
N ALA A 644 -20.19 18.05 0.94
CA ALA A 644 -21.55 18.49 1.28
C ALA A 644 -21.81 18.44 2.78
N PHE A 645 -21.35 17.39 3.47
CA PHE A 645 -21.52 17.24 4.90
C PHE A 645 -20.67 18.24 5.70
N LEU A 646 -19.42 18.47 5.26
CA LEU A 646 -18.52 19.46 5.86
C LEU A 646 -19.08 20.88 5.70
N ARG A 647 -19.58 21.25 4.52
CA ARG A 647 -20.22 22.57 4.30
C ARG A 647 -21.41 22.81 5.23
N GLN A 648 -22.15 21.76 5.56
CA GLN A 648 -23.32 21.86 6.45
C GLN A 648 -22.91 22.06 7.92
N TYR A 649 -21.89 21.34 8.40
CA TYR A 649 -21.58 21.26 9.83
C TYR A 649 -20.29 21.98 10.25
N ASN A 650 -19.34 22.14 9.34
CA ASN A 650 -18.04 22.78 9.60
C ASN A 650 -17.52 23.51 8.35
N PRO A 651 -18.20 24.53 7.82
CA PRO A 651 -17.78 25.22 6.60
C PRO A 651 -16.37 25.77 6.71
N ALA A 652 -15.62 25.73 5.60
CA ALA A 652 -14.21 26.16 5.55
C ALA A 652 -14.01 27.64 5.22
N ASP A 653 -14.99 28.52 5.39
CA ASP A 653 -15.02 29.96 5.04
C ASP A 653 -15.02 30.26 3.53
#